data_040b1e087f2bca53e08d7280ac36d9d2
#
_entry.id   040b1e087f2bca53e08d7280ac36d9d2
#
_cell.length_a   1.000
_cell.length_b   1.000
_cell.length_c   1.000
_cell.angle_alpha   90.00
_cell.angle_beta   90.00
_cell.angle_gamma   90.00
#
_symmetry.space_group_name_H-M   'P 1'
#
loop_
_entity.id
_entity.type
_entity.pdbx_description
1 polymer ?
#
loop_
_entity_poly.entity_id
_entity_poly.type
_entity_poly.pdbx_seq_one_letter_code
_entity_poly.pdbx_strand_id
1 'polypeptide(L)'
;HYSSRRQRQMCIRDSLVTPRSQDVVNFAVESAKEKGALTTFTDTPAVGFEIENGRITGVKTDKGTIKTDKVVIASGIWGPLIGEMAGVPVPLMPVEHPLLFFGPLPEIQGTDEFLVYPLLRDQGNSAYVRDTGRLHGGMLEWGYYEDKNPRLVDPEDIGNPDKTMTSDSMRHLSLDEIAEPLEKAFETTPILAELGWDERSSFNGLLSVTPDAASLIGESPEVRGFWLCEAVWVKDGPACARLCAESIVNGKTQVDIHSFNIDRFYPAQKEKNFVKTRSFENAQTIYTPAVHPREPYISSRELFVSPFYAREKELGGYFNNEVAGWERALAYESNRQKLDNYLQAVPVRENEWDQRHVPYEIANSEHLAMSDSSGMINLSHFAIMDINGKDAERMLEYLSVAKVGGDTPEGRMIYTNFLDEDGGVHADLTISRLGADSYRIVTGGADGNRDWVTMRNYRDDTGLDADINIRTHDISTLGLWGPEAKNALGHFIDPSEISIDNFPFVTAKYLTLNLSGGKKIDVWAARISYVGESGWELYLNNDSEDGLALYDSLLEVGVVPVGIETYANSRRLEKSFRLQGADLETNYNACESAIERRLVKAADFHGKAAHLAHREEQPSAILCTMTLDDLNVSGKGSRYPVGISPIIDPATGEVPIDSKGRRSCSTSMSYCPSIKKHVVMGYLPKEIAAPGKSLSLHYFNENGDGIYPMTVQIVGKGSLYDPNNEKVRS
;
A
#
# COMPACT_ATOMS: atom_id res chain seq x y z
N HIS A 1 1.94 4.73 27.17
CA HIS A 1 3.02 5.46 27.88
C HIS A 1 4.43 5.19 27.31
N TYR A 2 4.74 4.03 26.73
CA TYR A 2 6.07 3.71 26.19
C TYR A 2 6.27 4.27 24.78
N SER A 3 5.26 4.22 23.92
CA SER A 3 5.28 4.91 22.61
C SER A 3 5.41 6.42 22.78
N SER A 4 4.72 7.00 23.77
CA SER A 4 4.82 8.42 24.08
C SER A 4 6.21 8.83 24.60
N ARG A 5 6.94 7.98 25.34
CA ARG A 5 8.32 8.28 25.77
C ARG A 5 9.33 8.20 24.64
N ARG A 6 9.24 7.20 23.75
CA ARG A 6 10.12 7.12 22.54
C ARG A 6 9.77 8.19 21.50
N GLN A 7 8.49 8.47 21.31
CA GLN A 7 8.05 9.59 20.47
C GLN A 7 8.48 10.93 21.06
N ARG A 8 8.36 11.12 22.38
CA ARG A 8 8.90 12.30 23.06
C ARG A 8 10.43 12.41 22.93
N GLN A 9 11.16 11.30 23.01
CA GLN A 9 12.62 11.30 22.79
C GLN A 9 13.00 11.55 21.33
N MET A 10 12.23 11.04 20.35
CA MET A 10 12.45 11.33 18.93
C MET A 10 12.15 12.80 18.61
N CYS A 11 11.01 13.33 19.03
CA CYS A 11 10.65 14.74 18.83
C CYS A 11 11.66 15.69 19.51
N ILE A 12 12.15 15.37 20.71
CA ILE A 12 13.17 16.14 21.40
C ILE A 12 14.51 16.11 20.65
N ARG A 13 14.94 14.97 20.10
CA ARG A 13 16.18 14.87 19.33
C ARG A 13 16.09 15.58 17.98
N ASP A 14 14.97 15.45 17.29
CA ASP A 14 14.76 16.10 15.99
C ASP A 14 14.67 17.64 16.12
N SER A 15 14.14 18.14 17.24
CA SER A 15 14.00 19.57 17.51
C SER A 15 15.32 20.23 17.95
N LEU A 16 16.23 19.49 18.55
CA LEU A 16 17.50 20.03 19.08
C LEU A 16 18.58 20.21 18.00
N VAL A 17 18.39 19.75 16.79
CA VAL A 17 19.45 19.69 15.75
C VAL A 17 19.02 20.32 14.42
N THR A 18 17.81 20.82 14.26
CA THR A 18 17.39 21.36 12.96
C THR A 18 17.80 22.83 12.79
N PRO A 19 18.75 23.12 11.88
CA PRO A 19 18.81 24.43 11.25
C PRO A 19 17.43 24.72 10.64
N ARG A 20 17.07 26.00 10.52
CA ARG A 20 15.82 26.37 9.83
C ARG A 20 15.78 25.64 8.49
N SER A 21 14.60 25.13 8.12
CA SER A 21 14.40 24.49 6.80
C SER A 21 14.93 25.36 5.65
N GLN A 22 14.77 26.68 5.76
CA GLN A 22 15.30 27.65 4.81
C GLN A 22 16.84 27.62 4.73
N ASP A 23 17.53 27.45 5.85
CA ASP A 23 19.01 27.38 5.86
C ASP A 23 19.51 26.11 5.20
N VAL A 24 18.80 25.00 5.39
CA VAL A 24 19.10 23.73 4.70
C VAL A 24 18.93 23.88 3.19
N VAL A 25 17.83 24.50 2.75
CA VAL A 25 17.58 24.75 1.32
C VAL A 25 18.61 25.70 0.75
N ASN A 26 18.90 26.82 1.42
CA ASN A 26 19.90 27.78 0.97
C ASN A 26 21.28 27.13 0.85
N PHE A 27 21.71 26.34 1.83
CA PHE A 27 22.94 25.59 1.77
C PHE A 27 23.01 24.65 0.56
N ALA A 28 21.95 23.90 0.33
CA ALA A 28 21.86 22.97 -0.81
C ALA A 28 21.93 23.73 -2.16
N VAL A 29 21.20 24.84 -2.28
CA VAL A 29 21.18 25.69 -3.47
C VAL A 29 22.58 26.28 -3.74
N GLU A 30 23.20 26.90 -2.74
CA GLU A 30 24.54 27.51 -2.90
C GLU A 30 25.61 26.45 -3.23
N SER A 31 25.57 25.30 -2.54
CA SER A 31 26.47 24.19 -2.84
C SER A 31 26.32 23.67 -4.28
N ALA A 32 25.08 23.59 -4.79
CA ALA A 32 24.84 23.16 -6.15
C ALA A 32 25.28 24.22 -7.19
N LYS A 33 25.11 25.51 -6.89
CA LYS A 33 25.64 26.62 -7.73
C LYS A 33 27.15 26.64 -7.80
N GLU A 34 27.82 26.49 -6.65
CA GLU A 34 29.28 26.43 -6.58
C GLU A 34 29.87 25.28 -7.41
N LYS A 35 29.17 24.17 -7.48
CA LYS A 35 29.55 23.04 -8.33
C LYS A 35 29.16 23.20 -9.81
N GLY A 36 28.52 24.30 -10.18
CA GLY A 36 28.02 24.54 -11.54
C GLY A 36 26.87 23.59 -11.94
N ALA A 37 26.23 22.94 -10.96
CA ALA A 37 25.14 22.00 -11.20
C ALA A 37 23.75 22.65 -11.19
N LEU A 38 23.64 23.93 -10.78
CA LEU A 38 22.35 24.61 -10.66
C LEU A 38 22.42 26.02 -11.22
N THR A 39 21.46 26.37 -12.06
CA THR A 39 21.13 27.73 -12.45
C THR A 39 19.73 28.08 -11.96
N THR A 40 19.57 29.21 -11.27
CA THR A 40 18.27 29.66 -10.75
C THR A 40 17.76 30.86 -11.55
N PHE A 41 16.47 30.83 -11.88
CA PHE A 41 15.76 31.93 -12.51
C PHE A 41 14.64 32.39 -11.57
N THR A 42 14.88 33.48 -10.86
CA THR A 42 13.86 34.14 -10.03
C THR A 42 12.91 34.96 -10.90
N ASP A 43 11.71 35.21 -10.39
CA ASP A 43 10.69 36.02 -11.08
C ASP A 43 10.45 35.53 -12.52
N THR A 44 10.40 34.21 -12.68
CA THR A 44 10.27 33.55 -13.98
C THR A 44 9.25 32.43 -13.85
N PRO A 45 7.96 32.74 -13.82
CA PRO A 45 6.91 31.75 -13.68
C PRO A 45 6.87 30.79 -14.88
N ALA A 46 6.69 29.51 -14.60
CA ALA A 46 6.26 28.53 -15.61
C ALA A 46 4.80 28.82 -15.97
N VAL A 47 4.53 28.97 -17.25
CA VAL A 47 3.19 29.28 -17.78
C VAL A 47 2.64 28.17 -18.67
N GLY A 48 3.35 27.04 -18.78
CA GLY A 48 2.94 25.86 -19.54
C GLY A 48 4.11 24.98 -19.92
N PHE A 49 3.80 23.94 -20.68
CA PHE A 49 4.78 22.95 -21.14
C PHE A 49 4.71 22.74 -22.65
N GLU A 50 5.80 22.30 -23.25
CA GLU A 50 5.83 21.76 -24.59
C GLU A 50 5.84 20.25 -24.50
N ILE A 51 4.86 19.60 -25.12
CA ILE A 51 4.65 18.16 -25.09
C ILE A 51 4.51 17.66 -26.53
N GLU A 52 5.34 16.71 -26.92
CA GLU A 52 5.28 16.08 -28.24
C GLU A 52 5.20 14.56 -28.07
N ASN A 53 4.22 13.94 -28.69
CA ASN A 53 3.99 12.48 -28.58
C ASN A 53 3.93 11.96 -27.13
N GLY A 54 3.29 12.69 -26.23
CA GLY A 54 3.15 12.33 -24.82
C GLY A 54 4.44 12.47 -23.98
N ARG A 55 5.46 13.19 -24.51
CA ARG A 55 6.73 13.43 -23.80
C ARG A 55 7.01 14.93 -23.68
N ILE A 56 7.60 15.32 -22.56
CA ILE A 56 8.09 16.70 -22.34
C ILE A 56 9.20 17.01 -23.34
N THR A 57 9.13 18.22 -23.92
CA THR A 57 10.19 18.80 -24.77
C THR A 57 10.59 20.19 -24.33
N GLY A 58 9.87 20.79 -23.38
CA GLY A 58 10.23 22.09 -22.83
C GLY A 58 9.27 22.65 -21.81
N VAL A 59 9.77 23.65 -21.04
CA VAL A 59 9.00 24.47 -20.10
C VAL A 59 8.83 25.88 -20.67
N LYS A 60 7.59 26.32 -20.81
CA LYS A 60 7.27 27.68 -21.22
C LYS A 60 7.28 28.60 -20.01
N THR A 61 7.99 29.71 -20.10
CA THR A 61 8.00 30.78 -19.10
C THR A 61 7.53 32.08 -19.74
N ASP A 62 7.24 33.10 -18.95
CA ASP A 62 6.95 34.47 -19.41
C ASP A 62 8.12 35.13 -20.16
N LYS A 63 9.34 34.55 -20.03
CA LYS A 63 10.58 35.08 -20.64
C LYS A 63 11.12 34.21 -21.77
N GLY A 64 10.42 33.14 -22.12
CA GLY A 64 10.83 32.20 -23.18
C GLY A 64 10.71 30.75 -22.78
N THR A 65 11.14 29.85 -23.65
CA THR A 65 11.05 28.40 -23.45
C THR A 65 12.41 27.81 -23.06
N ILE A 66 12.43 27.03 -21.99
CA ILE A 66 13.57 26.20 -21.61
C ILE A 66 13.38 24.81 -22.23
N LYS A 67 14.26 24.42 -23.14
CA LYS A 67 14.23 23.09 -23.77
C LYS A 67 14.78 22.05 -22.82
N THR A 68 14.01 21.01 -22.56
CA THR A 68 14.35 19.88 -21.70
C THR A 68 13.43 18.70 -21.97
N ASP A 69 13.92 17.49 -21.80
CA ASP A 69 13.16 16.23 -21.85
C ASP A 69 12.70 15.73 -20.47
N LYS A 70 13.08 16.44 -19.40
CA LYS A 70 12.71 16.11 -18.02
C LYS A 70 12.36 17.37 -17.24
N VAL A 71 11.21 17.34 -16.59
CA VAL A 71 10.72 18.38 -15.69
C VAL A 71 10.34 17.74 -14.35
N VAL A 72 10.77 18.34 -13.26
CA VAL A 72 10.31 17.97 -11.92
C VAL A 72 9.46 19.10 -11.37
N ILE A 73 8.21 18.85 -11.06
CA ILE A 73 7.41 19.80 -10.29
C ILE A 73 7.62 19.53 -8.79
N ALA A 74 7.94 20.56 -8.05
CA ALA A 74 8.09 20.59 -6.60
C ALA A 74 7.40 21.86 -6.06
N SER A 75 6.17 22.04 -6.50
CA SER A 75 5.37 23.26 -6.34
C SER A 75 4.46 23.25 -5.12
N GLY A 76 4.46 22.14 -4.36
CA GLY A 76 3.70 22.01 -3.12
C GLY A 76 2.20 22.19 -3.34
N ILE A 77 1.60 23.13 -2.63
CA ILE A 77 0.15 23.39 -2.71
C ILE A 77 -0.33 23.80 -4.11
N TRP A 78 0.54 24.29 -4.98
CA TRP A 78 0.22 24.65 -6.37
C TRP A 78 0.37 23.49 -7.36
N GLY A 79 0.78 22.30 -6.88
CA GLY A 79 0.96 21.11 -7.71
C GLY A 79 -0.22 20.79 -8.63
N PRO A 80 -1.48 20.82 -8.16
CA PRO A 80 -2.65 20.59 -9.03
C PRO A 80 -2.75 21.56 -10.20
N LEU A 81 -2.50 22.85 -9.97
CA LEU A 81 -2.56 23.87 -11.02
C LEU A 81 -1.43 23.73 -12.05
N ILE A 82 -0.23 23.40 -11.59
CA ILE A 82 0.92 23.18 -12.48
C ILE A 82 0.75 21.88 -13.27
N GLY A 83 0.25 20.83 -12.63
CA GLY A 83 -0.05 19.55 -13.29
C GLY A 83 -1.11 19.71 -14.39
N GLU A 84 -2.16 20.51 -14.14
CA GLU A 84 -3.22 20.78 -15.11
C GLU A 84 -2.66 21.41 -16.41
N MET A 85 -1.65 22.28 -16.32
CA MET A 85 -0.98 22.86 -17.49
C MET A 85 -0.33 21.82 -18.41
N ALA A 86 -0.01 20.63 -17.87
CA ALA A 86 0.56 19.50 -18.60
C ALA A 86 -0.47 18.40 -18.90
N GLY A 87 -1.71 18.51 -18.40
CA GLY A 87 -2.71 17.45 -18.45
C GLY A 87 -2.40 16.28 -17.49
N VAL A 88 -1.66 16.54 -16.41
CA VAL A 88 -1.27 15.57 -15.38
C VAL A 88 -2.06 15.86 -14.09
N PRO A 89 -2.95 14.98 -13.66
CA PRO A 89 -3.64 15.13 -12.39
C PRO A 89 -2.66 14.90 -11.22
N VAL A 90 -2.60 15.87 -10.31
CA VAL A 90 -1.78 15.81 -9.08
C VAL A 90 -2.74 15.68 -7.88
N PRO A 91 -2.91 14.48 -7.31
CA PRO A 91 -3.93 14.21 -6.30
C PRO A 91 -3.51 14.72 -4.91
N LEU A 92 -3.64 16.02 -4.68
CA LEU A 92 -3.46 16.65 -3.37
C LEU A 92 -4.45 17.79 -3.17
N MET A 93 -4.73 18.10 -1.90
CA MET A 93 -5.52 19.26 -1.47
C MET A 93 -4.71 20.12 -0.52
N PRO A 94 -4.74 21.45 -0.69
CA PRO A 94 -4.29 22.38 0.34
C PRO A 94 -5.23 22.35 1.54
N VAL A 95 -4.65 22.35 2.75
CA VAL A 95 -5.38 22.31 4.03
C VAL A 95 -4.86 23.42 4.93
N GLU A 96 -5.76 24.19 5.54
CA GLU A 96 -5.38 25.25 6.49
C GLU A 96 -4.78 24.65 7.78
N HIS A 97 -3.74 25.31 8.27
CA HIS A 97 -3.03 24.97 9.50
C HIS A 97 -2.75 26.23 10.32
N PRO A 98 -3.49 26.49 11.41
CA PRO A 98 -3.30 27.65 12.25
C PRO A 98 -1.94 27.63 12.96
N LEU A 99 -1.23 28.76 12.89
CA LEU A 99 0.00 29.00 13.63
C LEU A 99 -0.08 30.34 14.33
N LEU A 100 -0.11 30.30 15.64
CA LEU A 100 -0.20 31.48 16.51
C LEU A 100 1.12 31.74 17.23
N PHE A 101 1.47 33.00 17.38
CA PHE A 101 2.63 33.45 18.13
C PHE A 101 2.20 34.17 19.40
N PHE A 102 2.82 33.81 20.52
CA PHE A 102 2.55 34.33 21.86
C PHE A 102 3.77 34.97 22.47
N GLY A 103 3.62 36.08 23.10
CA GLY A 103 4.73 36.73 23.84
C GLY A 103 5.19 38.07 23.30
N PRO A 104 6.46 38.44 23.49
CA PRO A 104 7.64 37.58 23.77
C PRO A 104 7.70 37.01 25.19
N LEU A 105 8.37 35.84 25.32
CA LEU A 105 8.66 35.20 26.60
C LEU A 105 9.95 35.84 27.17
N PRO A 106 9.89 36.51 28.33
CA PRO A 106 11.02 37.29 28.85
C PRO A 106 12.31 36.50 29.05
N GLU A 107 12.22 35.22 29.43
CA GLU A 107 13.36 34.33 29.70
C GLU A 107 14.18 33.99 28.48
N ILE A 108 13.60 34.09 27.27
CA ILE A 108 14.30 33.76 26.03
C ILE A 108 14.47 34.99 25.12
N GLN A 109 13.96 36.14 25.55
CA GLN A 109 14.10 37.38 24.80
C GLN A 109 15.58 37.80 24.72
N GLY A 110 16.08 37.98 23.49
CA GLY A 110 17.49 38.37 23.27
C GLY A 110 18.48 37.19 23.33
N THR A 111 17.99 35.96 23.37
CA THR A 111 18.88 34.78 23.22
C THR A 111 19.48 34.70 21.82
N ASP A 112 20.70 34.17 21.73
CA ASP A 112 21.36 33.85 20.45
C ASP A 112 21.02 32.43 19.98
N GLU A 113 20.36 31.64 20.81
CA GLU A 113 19.95 30.25 20.49
C GLU A 113 18.76 30.20 19.52
N PHE A 114 18.73 29.22 18.67
CA PHE A 114 17.61 28.98 17.77
C PHE A 114 16.39 28.35 18.46
N LEU A 115 16.63 27.55 19.49
CA LEU A 115 15.65 26.87 20.29
C LEU A 115 16.21 26.74 21.72
N VAL A 116 15.48 27.19 22.71
CA VAL A 116 15.92 27.18 24.12
C VAL A 116 15.29 26.02 24.87
N TYR A 117 14.01 25.76 24.60
CA TYR A 117 13.22 24.71 25.27
C TYR A 117 12.91 23.54 24.34
N PRO A 118 12.69 22.34 24.88
CA PRO A 118 12.17 21.21 24.10
C PRO A 118 10.80 21.53 23.49
N LEU A 119 10.56 21.08 22.25
CA LEU A 119 9.24 21.14 21.63
C LEU A 119 8.24 20.31 22.45
N LEU A 120 7.12 20.92 22.82
CA LEU A 120 6.00 20.27 23.47
C LEU A 120 5.05 19.77 22.38
N ARG A 121 4.79 18.47 22.33
CA ARG A 121 3.75 17.87 21.51
C ARG A 121 2.59 17.43 22.37
N ASP A 122 1.45 18.11 22.23
CA ASP A 122 0.17 17.73 22.86
C ASP A 122 -0.61 16.84 21.89
N GLN A 123 -0.33 15.54 21.97
CA GLN A 123 -0.93 14.56 21.07
C GLN A 123 -2.44 14.41 21.28
N GLY A 124 -2.92 14.59 22.51
CA GLY A 124 -4.34 14.48 22.85
C GLY A 124 -5.20 15.57 22.26
N ASN A 125 -4.61 16.76 22.02
CA ASN A 125 -5.27 17.93 21.45
C ASN A 125 -4.75 18.27 20.03
N SER A 126 -4.04 17.36 19.37
CA SER A 126 -3.50 17.56 18.01
C SER A 126 -2.69 18.85 17.82
N ALA A 127 -1.98 19.28 18.88
CA ALA A 127 -1.29 20.57 18.93
C ALA A 127 0.19 20.43 19.30
N TYR A 128 0.95 21.49 19.07
CA TYR A 128 2.32 21.61 19.53
C TYR A 128 2.64 23.03 19.96
N VAL A 129 3.62 23.15 20.86
CA VAL A 129 4.19 24.43 21.28
C VAL A 129 5.70 24.35 21.20
N ARG A 130 6.34 25.37 20.67
CA ARG A 130 7.80 25.52 20.74
C ARG A 130 8.16 26.99 20.89
N ASP A 131 9.36 27.27 21.38
CA ASP A 131 9.91 28.62 21.34
C ASP A 131 10.50 28.93 19.97
N THR A 132 10.58 30.22 19.66
CA THR A 132 11.18 30.72 18.42
C THR A 132 12.67 31.08 18.60
N GLY A 133 13.22 30.90 19.81
CA GLY A 133 14.58 31.29 20.13
C GLY A 133 14.89 32.73 19.74
N ARG A 134 16.01 32.96 19.05
CA ARG A 134 16.39 34.27 18.51
C ARG A 134 15.51 34.76 17.35
N LEU A 135 14.70 33.88 16.77
CA LEU A 135 13.75 34.25 15.73
C LEU A 135 12.51 34.87 16.37
N HIS A 136 11.85 35.74 15.66
CA HIS A 136 10.63 36.41 16.13
C HIS A 136 10.70 36.99 17.56
N GLY A 137 11.91 37.38 18.01
CA GLY A 137 12.08 38.08 19.30
C GLY A 137 11.83 37.24 20.54
N GLY A 138 11.93 35.92 20.48
CA GLY A 138 11.73 35.04 21.63
C GLY A 138 10.27 34.78 21.97
N MET A 139 9.43 34.57 20.98
CA MET A 139 8.02 34.21 21.15
C MET A 139 7.85 32.69 21.32
N LEU A 140 6.69 32.27 21.78
CA LEU A 140 6.21 30.89 21.66
C LEU A 140 5.30 30.76 20.46
N GLU A 141 5.47 29.74 19.63
CA GLU A 141 4.51 29.39 18.59
C GLU A 141 3.67 28.20 19.02
N TRP A 142 2.39 28.29 18.78
CA TRP A 142 1.43 27.20 18.93
C TRP A 142 0.83 26.88 17.57
N GLY A 143 0.91 25.59 17.19
CA GLY A 143 0.30 25.09 15.96
C GLY A 143 -0.72 24.00 16.26
N TYR A 144 -1.79 23.97 15.47
CA TYR A 144 -2.90 23.05 15.67
C TYR A 144 -3.27 22.36 14.37
N TYR A 145 -3.41 21.03 14.44
CA TYR A 145 -3.93 20.22 13.34
C TYR A 145 -5.41 19.96 13.57
N GLU A 146 -6.27 20.58 12.77
CA GLU A 146 -7.71 20.41 12.86
C GLU A 146 -8.13 18.98 12.54
N ASP A 147 -8.56 18.24 13.55
CA ASP A 147 -8.91 16.82 13.45
C ASP A 147 -10.43 16.57 13.34
N LYS A 148 -11.27 17.57 13.60
CA LYS A 148 -12.73 17.43 13.53
C LYS A 148 -13.27 17.90 12.18
N ASN A 149 -12.85 19.08 11.73
CA ASN A 149 -13.36 19.71 10.51
C ASN A 149 -12.24 20.44 9.76
N PRO A 150 -11.25 19.72 9.19
CA PRO A 150 -10.15 20.33 8.45
C PRO A 150 -10.67 21.20 7.31
N ARG A 151 -10.10 22.38 7.16
CA ARG A 151 -10.51 23.32 6.13
C ARG A 151 -9.66 23.13 4.89
N LEU A 152 -10.28 22.51 3.88
CA LEU A 152 -9.68 22.35 2.55
C LEU A 152 -9.81 23.66 1.76
N VAL A 153 -8.77 23.97 0.99
CA VAL A 153 -8.74 25.09 0.07
C VAL A 153 -8.70 24.55 -1.34
N ASP A 154 -9.65 24.99 -2.18
CA ASP A 154 -9.58 24.65 -3.60
C ASP A 154 -8.30 25.28 -4.21
N PRO A 155 -7.54 24.56 -5.04
CA PRO A 155 -6.28 25.07 -5.60
C PRO A 155 -6.43 26.41 -6.32
N GLU A 156 -7.55 26.64 -6.98
CA GLU A 156 -7.85 27.90 -7.68
C GLU A 156 -8.10 29.09 -6.72
N ASP A 157 -8.34 28.82 -5.42
CA ASP A 157 -8.54 29.84 -4.38
C ASP A 157 -7.23 30.18 -3.62
N ILE A 158 -6.11 29.55 -3.98
CA ILE A 158 -4.78 29.92 -3.49
C ILE A 158 -4.42 31.29 -4.07
N GLY A 159 -3.94 32.20 -3.21
CA GLY A 159 -3.61 33.56 -3.62
C GLY A 159 -4.82 34.48 -3.80
N ASN A 160 -6.02 34.07 -3.40
CA ASN A 160 -7.19 34.94 -3.38
C ASN A 160 -6.91 36.16 -2.44
N PRO A 161 -6.84 37.40 -2.99
CA PRO A 161 -6.40 38.57 -2.25
C PRO A 161 -7.30 38.94 -1.06
N ASP A 162 -8.56 38.48 -1.07
CA ASP A 162 -9.50 38.71 0.04
C ASP A 162 -9.25 37.78 1.24
N LYS A 163 -8.47 36.73 1.05
CA LYS A 163 -8.20 35.68 2.04
C LYS A 163 -6.72 35.55 2.44
N THR A 164 -5.83 36.12 1.64
CA THR A 164 -4.37 36.02 1.86
C THR A 164 -3.83 37.24 2.60
N MET A 165 -2.73 37.02 3.32
CA MET A 165 -1.97 38.08 4.01
C MET A 165 -0.81 38.57 3.11
N THR A 166 0.42 38.30 3.55
CA THR A 166 1.65 38.74 2.86
C THR A 166 2.16 37.73 1.83
N SER A 167 1.61 36.55 1.81
CA SER A 167 1.97 35.44 0.90
C SER A 167 0.72 34.64 0.56
N ASP A 168 0.68 34.13 -0.65
CA ASP A 168 -0.44 33.31 -1.14
C ASP A 168 -0.70 32.05 -0.30
N SER A 169 0.33 31.54 0.38
CA SER A 169 0.23 30.40 1.31
C SER A 169 -0.10 30.78 2.75
N MET A 170 -0.25 32.08 3.04
CA MET A 170 -0.60 32.60 4.38
C MET A 170 -1.98 33.26 4.32
N ARG A 171 -2.94 32.69 5.03
CA ARG A 171 -4.32 33.17 5.05
C ARG A 171 -4.65 33.84 6.38
N HIS A 172 -5.66 34.69 6.37
CA HIS A 172 -6.15 35.31 7.59
C HIS A 172 -6.65 34.25 8.58
N LEU A 173 -6.34 34.46 9.86
CA LEU A 173 -6.76 33.57 10.95
C LEU A 173 -8.18 33.95 11.40
N SER A 174 -9.05 32.96 11.60
CA SER A 174 -10.33 33.11 12.27
C SER A 174 -10.25 32.53 13.68
N LEU A 175 -10.35 33.38 14.70
CA LEU A 175 -10.31 32.92 16.10
C LEU A 175 -11.51 32.06 16.46
N ASP A 176 -12.68 32.34 15.90
CA ASP A 176 -13.90 31.56 16.18
C ASP A 176 -13.74 30.09 15.79
N GLU A 177 -12.92 29.81 14.77
CA GLU A 177 -12.66 28.47 14.26
C GLU A 177 -11.69 27.66 15.15
N ILE A 178 -10.87 28.33 15.94
CA ILE A 178 -9.85 27.70 16.80
C ILE A 178 -10.12 27.94 18.30
N ALA A 179 -11.24 28.51 18.68
CA ALA A 179 -11.54 28.88 20.07
C ALA A 179 -11.44 27.68 21.03
N GLU A 180 -12.11 26.56 20.71
CA GLU A 180 -12.09 25.37 21.56
C GLU A 180 -10.68 24.77 21.71
N PRO A 181 -9.91 24.49 20.62
CA PRO A 181 -8.54 24.00 20.74
C PRO A 181 -7.61 25.01 21.47
N LEU A 182 -7.83 26.30 21.31
CA LEU A 182 -7.03 27.30 21.99
C LEU A 182 -7.31 27.34 23.51
N GLU A 183 -8.56 27.20 23.96
CA GLU A 183 -8.91 27.04 25.37
C GLU A 183 -8.19 25.84 26.00
N LYS A 184 -8.18 24.70 25.32
CA LYS A 184 -7.44 23.52 25.75
C LYS A 184 -5.92 23.74 25.79
N ALA A 185 -5.38 24.53 24.85
CA ALA A 185 -3.98 24.92 24.88
C ALA A 185 -3.64 25.74 26.13
N PHE A 186 -4.52 26.65 26.54
CA PHE A 186 -4.36 27.42 27.78
C PHE A 186 -4.42 26.55 29.04
N GLU A 187 -5.23 25.50 29.06
CA GLU A 187 -5.26 24.54 30.16
C GLU A 187 -3.95 23.71 30.24
N THR A 188 -3.40 23.27 29.10
CA THR A 188 -2.18 22.44 29.06
C THR A 188 -0.90 23.26 29.14
N THR A 189 -0.93 24.50 28.67
CA THR A 189 0.20 25.44 28.64
C THR A 189 -0.24 26.83 29.04
N PRO A 190 -0.49 27.06 30.38
CA PRO A 190 -1.09 28.32 30.87
C PRO A 190 -0.33 29.59 30.51
N ILE A 191 1.00 29.50 30.32
CA ILE A 191 1.82 30.65 29.94
C ILE A 191 1.37 31.30 28.63
N LEU A 192 0.73 30.56 27.70
CA LEU A 192 0.18 31.11 26.46
C LEU A 192 -0.90 32.16 26.74
N ALA A 193 -1.78 31.91 27.72
CA ALA A 193 -2.81 32.86 28.12
C ALA A 193 -2.24 34.11 28.81
N GLU A 194 -1.14 33.95 29.56
CA GLU A 194 -0.49 35.07 30.25
C GLU A 194 0.25 36.00 29.28
N LEU A 195 0.89 35.42 28.28
CA LEU A 195 1.65 36.17 27.25
C LEU A 195 0.76 36.93 26.27
N GLY A 196 -0.41 36.36 25.98
CA GLY A 196 -1.26 36.85 24.88
C GLY A 196 -0.67 36.57 23.49
N TRP A 197 -1.51 36.56 22.49
CA TRP A 197 -1.11 36.26 21.11
C TRP A 197 -0.88 37.53 20.30
N ASP A 198 0.06 37.43 19.33
CA ASP A 198 0.35 38.49 18.37
C ASP A 198 -0.41 38.24 17.07
N GLU A 199 -1.48 39.01 16.85
CA GLU A 199 -2.31 38.92 15.65
C GLU A 199 -1.54 39.15 14.36
N ARG A 200 -0.51 40.01 14.38
CA ARG A 200 0.23 40.40 13.17
C ARG A 200 1.16 39.29 12.66
N SER A 201 1.69 38.49 13.58
CA SER A 201 2.59 37.38 13.26
C SER A 201 1.84 36.07 13.05
N SER A 202 0.60 35.96 13.54
CA SER A 202 -0.20 34.75 13.49
C SER A 202 -0.96 34.61 12.17
N PHE A 203 -1.08 33.40 11.64
CA PHE A 203 -1.71 33.14 10.34
C PHE A 203 -2.21 31.70 10.19
N ASN A 204 -3.04 31.45 9.18
CA ASN A 204 -3.32 30.12 8.66
C ASN A 204 -2.33 29.80 7.53
N GLY A 205 -1.44 28.85 7.74
CA GLY A 205 -0.61 28.29 6.68
C GLY A 205 -1.38 27.28 5.85
N LEU A 206 -0.85 26.92 4.68
CA LEU A 206 -1.40 25.87 3.84
C LEU A 206 -0.45 24.67 3.80
N LEU A 207 -0.97 23.48 4.12
CA LEU A 207 -0.30 22.21 4.01
C LEU A 207 -0.87 21.43 2.81
N SER A 208 -0.07 20.62 2.13
CA SER A 208 -0.54 19.71 1.09
C SER A 208 -0.86 18.33 1.68
N VAL A 209 -2.06 17.82 1.42
CA VAL A 209 -2.52 16.50 1.88
C VAL A 209 -3.04 15.68 0.70
N THR A 210 -2.55 14.45 0.57
CA THR A 210 -2.96 13.49 -0.45
C THR A 210 -4.07 12.56 0.05
N PRO A 211 -4.75 11.82 -0.83
CA PRO A 211 -5.78 10.85 -0.43
C PRO A 211 -5.32 9.73 0.51
N ASP A 212 -4.04 9.48 0.61
CA ASP A 212 -3.43 8.44 1.47
C ASP A 212 -2.37 8.99 2.45
N ALA A 213 -2.27 10.32 2.55
CA ALA A 213 -1.32 11.04 3.38
C ALA A 213 0.17 10.81 3.04
N ALA A 214 0.50 10.12 1.94
CA ALA A 214 1.88 9.93 1.50
C ALA A 214 2.29 10.95 0.43
N SER A 215 3.59 11.25 0.34
CA SER A 215 4.14 12.14 -0.70
C SER A 215 3.92 11.56 -2.11
N LEU A 216 4.02 12.42 -3.12
CA LEU A 216 3.91 12.05 -4.53
C LEU A 216 5.28 12.17 -5.18
N ILE A 217 5.92 11.04 -5.49
CA ILE A 217 7.21 10.96 -6.15
C ILE A 217 7.06 10.15 -7.44
N GLY A 218 7.87 10.40 -8.44
CA GLY A 218 7.95 9.56 -9.63
C GLY A 218 7.52 10.23 -10.92
N GLU A 219 7.70 9.52 -12.04
CA GLU A 219 7.30 9.95 -13.37
C GLU A 219 5.78 9.81 -13.54
N SER A 220 5.14 10.83 -14.10
CA SER A 220 3.71 10.80 -14.40
C SER A 220 3.37 9.65 -15.37
N PRO A 221 2.33 8.87 -15.08
CA PRO A 221 1.79 7.93 -16.06
C PRO A 221 1.24 8.60 -17.32
N GLU A 222 0.81 9.85 -17.25
CA GLU A 222 0.16 10.55 -18.34
C GLU A 222 1.15 11.18 -19.34
N VAL A 223 2.26 11.74 -18.82
CA VAL A 223 3.26 12.45 -19.63
C VAL A 223 4.66 12.02 -19.26
N ARG A 224 5.37 11.38 -20.18
CA ARG A 224 6.76 10.97 -19.99
C ARG A 224 7.70 12.18 -19.87
N GLY A 225 8.65 12.08 -18.97
CA GLY A 225 9.56 13.18 -18.63
C GLY A 225 8.98 14.20 -17.66
N PHE A 226 7.70 14.07 -17.27
CA PHE A 226 7.07 14.90 -16.25
C PHE A 226 7.10 14.19 -14.89
N TRP A 227 7.91 14.67 -13.99
CA TRP A 227 8.19 14.08 -12.68
C TRP A 227 7.55 14.88 -11.56
N LEU A 228 7.06 14.18 -10.54
CA LEU A 228 6.50 14.78 -9.34
C LEU A 228 7.45 14.59 -8.16
N CYS A 229 7.58 15.64 -7.35
CA CYS A 229 8.12 15.62 -5.99
C CYS A 229 7.22 16.54 -5.16
N GLU A 230 5.97 16.09 -4.93
CA GLU A 230 4.86 16.90 -4.42
C GLU A 230 4.33 16.35 -3.10
N ALA A 231 3.54 17.13 -2.37
CA ALA A 231 3.03 16.80 -1.04
C ALA A 231 4.16 16.38 -0.09
N VAL A 232 5.33 16.96 -0.26
CA VAL A 232 6.53 16.68 0.53
C VAL A 232 6.59 17.66 1.70
N TRP A 233 6.44 17.13 2.90
CA TRP A 233 6.55 17.95 4.09
C TRP A 233 8.00 18.15 4.48
N VAL A 234 8.30 19.25 5.21
CA VAL A 234 9.66 19.68 5.55
C VAL A 234 10.52 18.53 6.11
N LYS A 235 9.94 17.69 6.98
CA LYS A 235 10.63 16.53 7.58
C LYS A 235 11.09 15.48 6.56
N ASP A 236 10.36 15.35 5.42
CA ASP A 236 10.60 14.34 4.40
C ASP A 236 11.43 14.87 3.23
N GLY A 237 11.58 16.21 3.14
CA GLY A 237 12.17 16.90 1.99
C GLY A 237 13.50 16.34 1.48
N PRO A 238 14.54 16.17 2.32
CA PRO A 238 15.83 15.67 1.85
C PRO A 238 15.76 14.24 1.31
N ALA A 239 14.96 13.36 1.94
CA ALA A 239 14.80 11.98 1.51
C ALA A 239 14.00 11.89 0.20
N CYS A 240 12.86 12.56 0.11
CA CYS A 240 12.03 12.60 -1.11
C CYS A 240 12.79 13.18 -2.30
N ALA A 241 13.51 14.28 -2.10
CA ALA A 241 14.32 14.90 -3.17
C ALA A 241 15.43 13.96 -3.67
N ARG A 242 16.10 13.23 -2.75
CA ARG A 242 17.11 12.24 -3.11
C ARG A 242 16.49 11.08 -3.92
N LEU A 243 15.39 10.51 -3.44
CA LEU A 243 14.71 9.40 -4.10
C LEU A 243 14.18 9.80 -5.49
N CYS A 244 13.63 11.00 -5.63
CA CYS A 244 13.23 11.53 -6.92
C CYS A 244 14.43 11.66 -7.87
N ALA A 245 15.55 12.21 -7.40
CA ALA A 245 16.77 12.34 -8.19
C ALA A 245 17.37 10.97 -8.57
N GLU A 246 17.39 10.00 -7.65
CA GLU A 246 17.83 8.62 -7.94
C GLU A 246 16.97 7.99 -9.04
N SER A 247 15.65 8.12 -8.95
CA SER A 247 14.71 7.62 -9.98
C SER A 247 14.99 8.23 -11.37
N ILE A 248 15.24 9.55 -11.42
CA ILE A 248 15.49 10.27 -12.68
C ILE A 248 16.84 9.88 -13.31
N VAL A 249 17.88 9.74 -12.48
CA VAL A 249 19.26 9.53 -12.95
C VAL A 249 19.57 8.07 -13.18
N ASN A 250 19.10 7.19 -12.29
CA ASN A 250 19.44 5.78 -12.29
C ASN A 250 18.30 4.88 -12.80
N GLY A 251 17.09 5.44 -13.03
CA GLY A 251 15.88 4.68 -13.35
C GLY A 251 15.28 3.93 -12.15
N LYS A 252 15.91 4.00 -10.97
CA LYS A 252 15.52 3.27 -9.76
C LYS A 252 16.00 4.00 -8.51
N THR A 253 15.51 3.53 -7.36
CA THR A 253 15.88 4.01 -6.04
C THR A 253 16.57 2.92 -5.21
N GLN A 254 17.32 3.32 -4.17
CA GLN A 254 17.97 2.37 -3.25
C GLN A 254 16.97 1.65 -2.32
N VAL A 255 15.77 2.20 -2.16
CA VAL A 255 14.67 1.64 -1.37
C VAL A 255 13.41 1.61 -2.21
N ASP A 256 12.52 0.68 -1.93
CA ASP A 256 11.22 0.64 -2.58
C ASP A 256 10.42 1.92 -2.29
N ILE A 257 9.93 2.57 -3.35
CA ILE A 257 9.13 3.80 -3.26
C ILE A 257 7.71 3.61 -3.77
N HIS A 258 7.25 2.38 -3.98
CA HIS A 258 5.94 2.13 -4.56
C HIS A 258 4.82 2.86 -3.80
N SER A 259 4.86 2.86 -2.47
CA SER A 259 3.89 3.58 -1.63
C SER A 259 3.96 5.11 -1.72
N PHE A 260 4.95 5.67 -2.40
CA PHE A 260 5.10 7.10 -2.67
C PHE A 260 5.00 7.43 -4.16
N ASN A 261 5.11 6.44 -5.06
CA ASN A 261 5.06 6.65 -6.49
C ASN A 261 3.67 7.08 -6.93
N ILE A 262 3.59 8.05 -7.84
CA ILE A 262 2.31 8.56 -8.37
C ILE A 262 1.49 7.48 -9.07
N ASP A 263 2.11 6.46 -9.61
CA ASP A 263 1.47 5.34 -10.29
C ASP A 263 0.67 4.41 -9.36
N ARG A 264 0.77 4.57 -8.03
CA ARG A 264 -0.08 3.88 -7.06
C ARG A 264 -1.56 4.29 -7.16
N PHE A 265 -1.84 5.47 -7.70
CA PHE A 265 -3.20 5.96 -7.89
C PHE A 265 -3.76 5.57 -9.25
N TYR A 266 -4.89 4.88 -9.23
CA TYR A 266 -5.69 4.63 -10.42
C TYR A 266 -6.38 5.91 -10.92
N PRO A 267 -6.77 6.01 -12.21
CA PRO A 267 -7.40 7.21 -12.75
C PRO A 267 -8.59 7.71 -11.92
N ALA A 268 -9.49 6.84 -11.48
CA ALA A 268 -10.65 7.21 -10.67
C ALA A 268 -10.27 7.79 -9.29
N GLN A 269 -9.13 7.40 -8.74
CA GLN A 269 -8.62 7.93 -7.47
C GLN A 269 -7.94 9.29 -7.61
N LYS A 270 -7.70 9.75 -8.84
CA LYS A 270 -7.19 11.09 -9.16
C LYS A 270 -8.31 12.09 -9.46
N GLU A 271 -9.56 11.64 -9.51
CA GLU A 271 -10.71 12.52 -9.73
C GLU A 271 -10.89 13.51 -8.59
N LYS A 272 -11.20 14.78 -8.93
CA LYS A 272 -11.28 15.92 -7.97
C LYS A 272 -12.11 15.59 -6.73
N ASN A 273 -13.26 14.94 -6.89
CA ASN A 273 -14.14 14.63 -5.77
C ASN A 273 -13.54 13.56 -4.85
N PHE A 274 -12.92 12.52 -5.41
CA PHE A 274 -12.24 11.49 -4.61
C PHE A 274 -11.08 12.11 -3.84
N VAL A 275 -10.22 12.88 -4.52
CA VAL A 275 -9.08 13.57 -3.89
C VAL A 275 -9.55 14.46 -2.75
N LYS A 276 -10.58 15.27 -2.96
CA LYS A 276 -11.12 16.19 -1.94
C LYS A 276 -11.63 15.46 -0.71
N THR A 277 -12.50 14.46 -0.89
CA THR A 277 -13.14 13.76 0.24
C THR A 277 -12.16 12.89 1.01
N ARG A 278 -11.25 12.20 0.31
CA ARG A 278 -10.26 11.33 0.94
C ARG A 278 -9.13 12.14 1.63
N SER A 279 -8.71 13.26 1.04
CA SER A 279 -7.76 14.17 1.68
C SER A 279 -8.35 14.84 2.93
N PHE A 280 -9.66 15.13 2.92
CA PHE A 280 -10.35 15.60 4.13
C PHE A 280 -10.27 14.57 5.26
N GLU A 281 -10.61 13.32 4.99
CA GLU A 281 -10.54 12.22 5.96
C GLU A 281 -9.11 12.02 6.47
N ASN A 282 -8.11 12.06 5.59
CA ASN A 282 -6.71 11.96 6.01
C ASN A 282 -6.26 13.16 6.83
N ALA A 283 -6.69 14.36 6.52
CA ALA A 283 -6.37 15.53 7.32
C ALA A 283 -6.87 15.41 8.76
N GLN A 284 -8.02 14.74 8.98
CA GLN A 284 -8.53 14.47 10.32
C GLN A 284 -7.66 13.50 11.13
N THR A 285 -6.93 12.60 10.47
CA THR A 285 -6.22 11.50 11.14
C THR A 285 -4.72 11.65 11.17
N ILE A 286 -4.13 12.56 10.42
CA ILE A 286 -2.69 12.65 10.16
C ILE A 286 -1.85 12.86 11.43
N TYR A 287 -2.41 13.49 12.47
CA TYR A 287 -1.76 13.73 13.76
C TYR A 287 -2.58 13.31 14.97
N THR A 288 -3.65 12.55 14.77
CA THR A 288 -4.44 12.01 15.88
C THR A 288 -3.67 10.93 16.65
N PRO A 289 -4.07 10.64 17.90
CA PRO A 289 -3.55 9.49 18.63
C PRO A 289 -3.84 8.19 17.88
N ALA A 290 -2.91 7.28 17.97
CA ALA A 290 -2.88 5.94 17.38
C ALA A 290 -4.12 5.47 16.60
N VAL A 291 -4.04 5.52 15.28
CA VAL A 291 -5.01 4.88 14.38
C VAL A 291 -4.76 3.36 14.42
N HIS A 292 -5.85 2.58 14.41
CA HIS A 292 -5.72 1.12 14.33
C HIS A 292 -5.07 0.72 12.98
N PRO A 293 -4.15 -0.27 12.93
CA PRO A 293 -3.51 -0.70 11.68
C PRO A 293 -4.50 -1.19 10.60
N ARG A 294 -5.70 -1.56 11.00
CA ARG A 294 -6.79 -2.01 10.13
C ARG A 294 -7.94 -1.00 10.06
N GLU A 295 -7.69 0.27 10.38
CA GLU A 295 -8.70 1.34 10.30
C GLU A 295 -9.16 1.49 8.83
N PRO A 296 -10.46 1.32 8.54
CA PRO A 296 -10.96 1.50 7.18
C PRO A 296 -11.16 2.98 6.87
N TYR A 297 -10.97 3.36 5.63
CA TYR A 297 -11.51 4.61 5.13
C TYR A 297 -13.04 4.59 5.13
N ILE A 298 -13.67 5.70 5.51
CA ILE A 298 -15.13 5.86 5.55
C ILE A 298 -15.66 6.72 4.40
N SER A 299 -14.81 7.58 3.82
CA SER A 299 -15.17 8.42 2.67
C SER A 299 -14.90 7.73 1.34
N SER A 300 -15.52 8.22 0.26
CA SER A 300 -15.34 7.73 -1.12
C SER A 300 -15.45 6.21 -1.24
N ARG A 301 -16.40 5.64 -0.53
CA ARG A 301 -16.71 4.21 -0.56
C ARG A 301 -17.56 3.88 -1.78
N GLU A 302 -17.62 2.58 -2.11
CA GLU A 302 -18.40 2.07 -3.25
C GLU A 302 -17.95 2.69 -4.60
N LEU A 303 -16.66 3.05 -4.73
CA LEU A 303 -16.13 3.55 -6.00
C LEU A 303 -16.27 2.49 -7.10
N PHE A 304 -15.92 1.26 -6.75
CA PHE A 304 -16.14 0.08 -7.58
C PHE A 304 -16.74 -1.05 -6.75
N VAL A 305 -17.74 -1.69 -7.32
CA VAL A 305 -18.42 -2.86 -6.73
C VAL A 305 -18.53 -3.98 -7.75
N SER A 306 -18.45 -5.22 -7.28
CA SER A 306 -18.61 -6.41 -8.11
C SER A 306 -20.09 -6.72 -8.35
N PRO A 307 -20.46 -7.58 -9.33
CA PRO A 307 -21.82 -8.07 -9.50
C PRO A 307 -22.34 -8.84 -8.28
N PHE A 308 -21.45 -9.33 -7.41
CA PHE A 308 -21.80 -10.08 -6.19
C PHE A 308 -22.15 -9.17 -5.00
N TYR A 309 -21.81 -7.89 -5.06
CA TYR A 309 -21.84 -6.95 -3.93
C TYR A 309 -23.21 -6.85 -3.26
N ALA A 310 -24.29 -6.81 -4.04
CA ALA A 310 -25.64 -6.74 -3.49
C ALA A 310 -25.96 -7.96 -2.61
N ARG A 311 -25.62 -9.18 -3.08
CA ARG A 311 -25.80 -10.41 -2.33
C ARG A 311 -24.87 -10.47 -1.12
N GLU A 312 -23.62 -10.01 -1.25
CA GLU A 312 -22.67 -9.94 -0.15
C GLU A 312 -23.17 -9.00 0.96
N LYS A 313 -23.81 -7.88 0.61
CA LYS A 313 -24.48 -6.99 1.60
C LYS A 313 -25.64 -7.67 2.30
N GLU A 314 -26.49 -8.41 1.59
CA GLU A 314 -27.61 -9.18 2.17
C GLU A 314 -27.11 -10.28 3.13
N LEU A 315 -25.94 -10.87 2.86
CA LEU A 315 -25.29 -11.84 3.74
C LEU A 315 -24.60 -11.18 4.95
N GLY A 316 -24.66 -9.86 5.07
CA GLY A 316 -24.01 -9.10 6.14
C GLY A 316 -22.50 -9.04 5.99
N GLY A 317 -22.01 -8.81 4.77
CA GLY A 317 -20.59 -8.62 4.50
C GLY A 317 -19.99 -7.46 5.29
N TYR A 318 -18.84 -7.68 5.93
CA TYR A 318 -18.09 -6.65 6.65
C TYR A 318 -17.13 -5.93 5.67
N PHE A 319 -17.62 -4.86 5.05
CA PHE A 319 -16.87 -4.09 4.04
C PHE A 319 -15.90 -3.07 4.68
N ASN A 320 -15.12 -3.48 5.66
CA ASN A 320 -14.10 -2.64 6.30
C ASN A 320 -12.75 -2.72 5.56
N ASN A 321 -12.77 -3.01 4.28
CA ASN A 321 -11.57 -3.13 3.46
C ASN A 321 -11.85 -2.71 2.02
N GLU A 322 -11.10 -1.74 1.54
CA GLU A 322 -11.12 -1.25 0.16
C GLU A 322 -9.72 -1.38 -0.43
N VAL A 323 -9.60 -1.73 -1.69
CA VAL A 323 -8.35 -1.70 -2.45
C VAL A 323 -8.58 -1.14 -3.84
N ALA A 324 -7.80 -0.15 -4.23
CA ALA A 324 -7.90 0.48 -5.55
C ALA A 324 -9.35 0.92 -5.92
N GLY A 325 -10.14 1.28 -4.92
CA GLY A 325 -11.55 1.67 -5.07
C GLY A 325 -12.56 0.51 -5.01
N TRP A 326 -12.10 -0.75 -4.96
CA TRP A 326 -12.98 -1.92 -4.89
C TRP A 326 -13.37 -2.26 -3.46
N GLU A 327 -14.68 -2.45 -3.24
CA GLU A 327 -15.19 -2.95 -1.96
C GLU A 327 -14.89 -4.45 -1.79
N ARG A 328 -14.44 -4.83 -0.59
CA ARG A 328 -14.16 -6.23 -0.24
C ARG A 328 -14.73 -6.58 1.12
N ALA A 329 -15.52 -7.66 1.18
CA ALA A 329 -15.99 -8.19 2.46
C ALA A 329 -14.86 -8.95 3.16
N LEU A 330 -14.58 -8.60 4.43
CA LEU A 330 -13.60 -9.31 5.27
C LEU A 330 -14.13 -10.67 5.75
N ALA A 331 -15.42 -10.76 6.03
CA ALA A 331 -16.15 -11.94 6.46
C ALA A 331 -17.67 -11.66 6.33
N TYR A 332 -18.53 -12.65 6.61
CA TYR A 332 -19.97 -12.53 6.46
C TYR A 332 -20.71 -12.86 7.76
N GLU A 333 -21.52 -11.92 8.29
CA GLU A 333 -22.29 -12.12 9.53
C GLU A 333 -23.25 -13.31 9.45
N SER A 334 -23.81 -13.62 8.27
CA SER A 334 -24.66 -14.79 8.07
C SER A 334 -23.99 -16.11 8.45
N ASN A 335 -22.66 -16.15 8.47
CA ASN A 335 -21.88 -17.33 8.85
C ASN A 335 -21.81 -17.53 10.36
N ARG A 336 -22.06 -16.50 11.18
CA ARG A 336 -22.06 -16.63 12.64
C ARG A 336 -22.99 -17.76 13.14
N GLN A 337 -24.18 -17.87 12.57
CA GLN A 337 -25.11 -18.92 12.91
C GLN A 337 -24.87 -20.20 12.11
N LYS A 338 -24.55 -20.09 10.82
CA LYS A 338 -24.36 -21.27 9.94
C LYS A 338 -23.13 -22.09 10.31
N LEU A 339 -22.08 -21.46 10.85
CA LEU A 339 -20.79 -22.07 11.18
C LEU A 339 -20.57 -22.17 12.71
N ASP A 340 -21.61 -22.28 13.51
CA ASP A 340 -21.53 -22.29 14.99
C ASP A 340 -20.57 -23.37 15.51
N ASN A 341 -20.54 -24.56 14.91
CA ASN A 341 -19.61 -25.62 15.26
C ASN A 341 -18.13 -25.22 15.06
N TYR A 342 -17.83 -24.42 14.04
CA TYR A 342 -16.48 -23.92 13.82
C TYR A 342 -16.17 -22.70 14.71
N LEU A 343 -17.16 -21.84 14.98
CA LEU A 343 -17.02 -20.73 15.92
C LEU A 343 -16.60 -21.21 17.31
N GLN A 344 -17.14 -22.34 17.77
CA GLN A 344 -16.75 -22.95 19.05
C GLN A 344 -15.31 -23.51 19.04
N ALA A 345 -14.75 -23.77 17.87
CA ALA A 345 -13.40 -24.31 17.72
C ALA A 345 -12.29 -23.27 17.58
N VAL A 346 -12.66 -22.01 17.37
CA VAL A 346 -11.70 -20.92 17.17
C VAL A 346 -11.58 -20.04 18.44
N PRO A 347 -10.42 -19.41 18.67
CA PRO A 347 -10.25 -18.51 19.82
C PRO A 347 -11.15 -17.29 19.72
N VAL A 348 -11.77 -16.93 20.85
CA VAL A 348 -12.51 -15.68 21.00
C VAL A 348 -11.53 -14.58 21.39
N ARG A 349 -11.59 -13.45 20.69
CA ARG A 349 -10.83 -12.25 21.03
C ARG A 349 -11.68 -11.34 21.89
N GLU A 350 -11.35 -11.21 23.17
CA GLU A 350 -12.09 -10.38 24.13
C GLU A 350 -11.68 -8.90 24.11
N ASN A 351 -10.59 -8.58 23.42
CA ASN A 351 -9.99 -7.26 23.41
C ASN A 351 -10.65 -6.40 22.34
N GLU A 352 -11.15 -5.22 22.71
CA GLU A 352 -11.79 -4.27 21.81
C GLU A 352 -10.88 -3.87 20.64
N TRP A 353 -9.60 -3.68 20.88
CA TRP A 353 -8.63 -3.37 19.84
C TRP A 353 -8.57 -4.46 18.76
N ASP A 354 -8.55 -5.72 19.17
CA ASP A 354 -8.45 -6.83 18.24
C ASP A 354 -9.72 -7.04 17.41
N GLN A 355 -10.89 -6.70 17.95
CA GLN A 355 -12.18 -6.90 17.31
C GLN A 355 -12.68 -5.71 16.50
N ARG A 356 -12.03 -4.55 16.62
CA ARG A 356 -12.59 -3.27 16.20
C ARG A 356 -13.01 -3.21 14.73
N HIS A 357 -12.27 -3.79 13.82
CA HIS A 357 -12.51 -3.65 12.38
C HIS A 357 -12.61 -4.98 11.63
N VAL A 358 -12.25 -6.09 12.25
CA VAL A 358 -12.23 -7.42 11.63
C VAL A 358 -12.95 -8.41 12.53
N PRO A 359 -14.02 -9.05 12.05
CA PRO A 359 -14.71 -10.09 12.80
C PRO A 359 -13.94 -11.41 12.73
N TYR A 360 -12.81 -11.48 13.44
CA TYR A 360 -11.86 -12.59 13.33
C TYR A 360 -12.44 -13.96 13.66
N GLU A 361 -13.39 -14.05 14.59
CA GLU A 361 -14.03 -15.33 14.92
C GLU A 361 -14.79 -15.88 13.72
N ILE A 362 -15.53 -15.01 13.00
CA ILE A 362 -16.26 -15.39 11.79
C ILE A 362 -15.25 -15.74 10.70
N ALA A 363 -14.26 -14.91 10.42
CA ALA A 363 -13.25 -15.17 9.40
C ALA A 363 -12.49 -16.48 9.67
N ASN A 364 -12.16 -16.77 10.94
CA ASN A 364 -11.52 -18.02 11.33
C ASN A 364 -12.43 -19.23 11.17
N SER A 365 -13.74 -19.09 11.40
CA SER A 365 -14.71 -20.17 11.16
C SER A 365 -14.93 -20.42 9.66
N GLU A 366 -14.95 -19.37 8.83
CA GLU A 366 -14.95 -19.45 7.36
C GLU A 366 -13.72 -20.19 6.83
N HIS A 367 -12.53 -19.89 7.40
CA HIS A 367 -11.29 -20.60 7.09
C HIS A 367 -11.43 -22.13 7.31
N LEU A 368 -11.94 -22.54 8.46
CA LEU A 368 -12.11 -23.96 8.77
C LEU A 368 -13.18 -24.61 7.89
N ALA A 369 -14.31 -23.93 7.68
CA ALA A 369 -15.39 -24.43 6.83
C ALA A 369 -14.91 -24.67 5.38
N MET A 370 -14.11 -23.75 4.83
CA MET A 370 -13.51 -23.93 3.50
C MET A 370 -12.52 -25.11 3.47
N SER A 371 -11.80 -25.34 4.55
CA SER A 371 -10.85 -26.47 4.65
C SER A 371 -11.54 -27.84 4.69
N ASP A 372 -12.75 -27.89 5.20
CA ASP A 372 -13.51 -29.14 5.39
C ASP A 372 -14.55 -29.38 4.29
N SER A 373 -14.97 -28.33 3.57
CA SER A 373 -15.99 -28.38 2.53
C SER A 373 -15.58 -27.55 1.31
N SER A 374 -16.31 -26.47 1.01
CA SER A 374 -15.99 -25.54 -0.07
C SER A 374 -16.35 -24.11 0.30
N GLY A 375 -15.53 -23.18 -0.12
CA GLY A 375 -15.75 -21.75 0.05
C GLY A 375 -15.63 -20.98 -1.26
N MET A 376 -16.40 -19.91 -1.40
CA MET A 376 -16.27 -18.97 -2.51
C MET A 376 -15.87 -17.59 -2.00
N ILE A 377 -15.01 -16.93 -2.78
CA ILE A 377 -14.38 -15.64 -2.42
C ILE A 377 -14.46 -14.68 -3.60
N ASN A 378 -14.96 -13.48 -3.35
CA ASN A 378 -14.97 -12.41 -4.35
C ASN A 378 -13.56 -11.84 -4.54
N LEU A 379 -13.01 -11.99 -5.75
CA LEU A 379 -11.69 -11.54 -6.17
C LEU A 379 -11.75 -10.51 -7.32
N SER A 380 -12.89 -9.88 -7.54
CA SER A 380 -13.10 -8.92 -8.64
C SER A 380 -12.19 -7.68 -8.57
N HIS A 381 -11.50 -7.49 -7.44
CA HIS A 381 -10.50 -6.45 -7.25
C HIS A 381 -9.14 -6.75 -7.93
N PHE A 382 -8.93 -7.93 -8.49
CA PHE A 382 -7.71 -8.23 -9.23
C PHE A 382 -7.57 -7.34 -10.44
N ALA A 383 -6.35 -6.88 -10.70
CA ALA A 383 -6.03 -6.20 -11.94
C ALA A 383 -5.85 -7.23 -13.06
N ILE A 384 -6.66 -7.09 -14.11
CA ILE A 384 -6.69 -8.00 -15.25
C ILE A 384 -6.34 -7.21 -16.50
N MET A 385 -5.38 -7.71 -17.28
CA MET A 385 -4.94 -7.11 -18.53
C MET A 385 -4.82 -8.17 -19.63
N ASP A 386 -5.38 -7.89 -20.79
CA ASP A 386 -5.20 -8.72 -22.00
C ASP A 386 -4.17 -8.05 -22.91
N ILE A 387 -3.13 -8.78 -23.26
CA ILE A 387 -2.03 -8.33 -24.12
C ILE A 387 -2.18 -9.02 -25.48
N ASN A 388 -2.33 -8.22 -26.53
CA ASN A 388 -2.55 -8.73 -27.89
C ASN A 388 -1.60 -8.08 -28.89
N GLY A 389 -1.09 -8.85 -29.84
CA GLY A 389 -0.22 -8.35 -30.90
C GLY A 389 0.97 -9.25 -31.17
N LYS A 390 1.57 -9.11 -32.36
CA LYS A 390 2.65 -9.98 -32.80
C LYS A 390 3.91 -9.96 -31.94
N ASP A 391 4.12 -8.87 -31.15
CA ASP A 391 5.24 -8.73 -30.22
C ASP A 391 4.83 -8.96 -28.76
N ALA A 392 3.58 -9.40 -28.49
CA ALA A 392 3.09 -9.67 -27.12
C ALA A 392 3.96 -10.71 -26.40
N GLU A 393 4.26 -11.83 -27.06
CA GLU A 393 5.15 -12.87 -26.55
C GLU A 393 6.55 -12.29 -26.22
N ARG A 394 7.12 -11.53 -27.14
CA ARG A 394 8.46 -10.94 -26.98
C ARG A 394 8.52 -9.98 -25.80
N MET A 395 7.49 -9.15 -25.64
CA MET A 395 7.38 -8.21 -24.52
C MET A 395 7.33 -8.96 -23.18
N LEU A 396 6.42 -9.92 -23.06
CA LEU A 396 6.23 -10.67 -21.82
C LEU A 396 7.41 -11.60 -21.51
N GLU A 397 8.04 -12.17 -22.53
CA GLU A 397 9.25 -12.98 -22.36
C GLU A 397 10.41 -12.15 -21.80
N TYR A 398 10.55 -10.87 -22.21
CA TYR A 398 11.59 -10.00 -21.67
C TYR A 398 11.29 -9.50 -20.25
N LEU A 399 10.04 -9.17 -19.94
CA LEU A 399 9.69 -8.67 -18.61
C LEU A 399 9.66 -9.76 -17.54
N SER A 400 9.37 -11.01 -17.92
CA SER A 400 9.17 -12.12 -16.97
C SER A 400 10.44 -12.90 -16.67
N VAL A 401 10.62 -13.32 -15.43
CA VAL A 401 11.66 -14.29 -15.04
C VAL A 401 11.38 -15.67 -15.62
N ALA A 402 10.10 -16.05 -15.71
CA ALA A 402 9.67 -17.32 -16.29
C ALA A 402 9.69 -17.31 -17.83
N LYS A 403 9.80 -18.49 -18.43
CA LYS A 403 9.51 -18.68 -19.85
C LYS A 403 7.99 -18.59 -20.06
N VAL A 404 7.57 -17.72 -20.96
CA VAL A 404 6.15 -17.45 -21.26
C VAL A 404 5.78 -17.96 -22.67
N GLY A 405 6.68 -17.81 -23.59
CA GLY A 405 6.46 -18.06 -25.03
C GLY A 405 6.90 -19.41 -25.55
N GLY A 406 7.08 -19.47 -26.85
CA GLY A 406 7.55 -20.65 -27.61
C GLY A 406 6.55 -21.81 -27.61
N ASP A 407 6.95 -22.94 -27.04
CA ASP A 407 6.17 -24.18 -26.97
C ASP A 407 5.17 -24.22 -25.77
N THR A 408 4.96 -23.10 -25.08
CA THR A 408 3.94 -22.99 -24.06
C THR A 408 2.55 -23.17 -24.68
N PRO A 409 1.76 -24.19 -24.28
CA PRO A 409 0.46 -24.43 -24.89
C PRO A 409 -0.58 -23.37 -24.50
N GLU A 410 -1.60 -23.19 -25.34
CA GLU A 410 -2.78 -22.42 -24.99
C GLU A 410 -3.42 -22.95 -23.71
N GLY A 411 -3.97 -22.05 -22.91
CA GLY A 411 -4.53 -22.37 -21.59
C GLY A 411 -3.50 -22.65 -20.50
N ARG A 412 -2.21 -22.63 -20.79
CA ARG A 412 -1.17 -22.76 -19.76
C ARG A 412 -1.08 -21.45 -18.97
N MET A 413 -1.10 -21.58 -17.64
CA MET A 413 -0.84 -20.49 -16.71
C MET A 413 0.60 -20.55 -16.22
N ILE A 414 1.21 -19.38 -16.01
CA ILE A 414 2.60 -19.24 -15.59
C ILE A 414 2.64 -18.22 -14.46
N TYR A 415 2.92 -18.68 -13.27
CA TYR A 415 3.27 -17.79 -12.16
C TYR A 415 4.68 -17.25 -12.39
N THR A 416 4.88 -15.95 -12.35
CA THR A 416 6.15 -15.28 -12.61
C THR A 416 6.27 -13.97 -11.83
N ASN A 417 7.47 -13.42 -11.86
CA ASN A 417 7.80 -12.11 -11.32
C ASN A 417 8.40 -11.23 -12.42
N PHE A 418 8.19 -9.92 -12.30
CA PHE A 418 9.03 -8.92 -12.92
C PHE A 418 10.08 -8.47 -11.92
N LEU A 419 11.28 -8.19 -12.38
CA LEU A 419 12.37 -7.68 -11.55
C LEU A 419 12.72 -6.27 -11.98
N ASP A 420 13.35 -5.52 -11.10
CA ASP A 420 14.10 -4.32 -11.46
C ASP A 420 15.51 -4.66 -11.96
N GLU A 421 16.31 -3.66 -12.33
CA GLU A 421 17.67 -3.82 -12.83
C GLU A 421 18.62 -4.49 -11.83
N ASP A 422 18.37 -4.32 -10.52
CA ASP A 422 19.13 -4.93 -9.44
C ASP A 422 18.60 -6.30 -9.02
N GLY A 423 17.58 -6.81 -9.71
CA GLY A 423 16.95 -8.11 -9.41
C GLY A 423 16.00 -8.06 -8.21
N GLY A 424 15.60 -6.88 -7.73
CA GLY A 424 14.54 -6.69 -6.76
C GLY A 424 13.18 -7.09 -7.32
N VAL A 425 12.28 -7.57 -6.46
CA VAL A 425 10.97 -8.08 -6.90
C VAL A 425 10.01 -6.92 -7.13
N HIS A 426 9.80 -6.58 -8.40
CA HIS A 426 8.94 -5.48 -8.81
C HIS A 426 7.46 -5.87 -8.89
N ALA A 427 7.15 -7.03 -9.47
CA ALA A 427 5.77 -7.53 -9.60
C ALA A 427 5.67 -9.03 -9.38
N ASP A 428 4.52 -9.45 -8.88
CA ASP A 428 4.13 -10.85 -8.64
C ASP A 428 2.80 -11.12 -9.33
N LEU A 429 2.80 -11.98 -10.38
CA LEU A 429 1.66 -12.10 -11.26
C LEU A 429 1.56 -13.47 -11.95
N THR A 430 0.40 -13.73 -12.55
CA THR A 430 0.19 -14.87 -13.43
C THR A 430 -0.01 -14.41 -14.87
N ILE A 431 0.57 -15.14 -15.80
CA ILE A 431 0.40 -14.96 -17.24
C ILE A 431 -0.24 -16.21 -17.80
N SER A 432 -1.36 -16.08 -18.51
CA SER A 432 -2.05 -17.16 -19.20
C SER A 432 -1.96 -16.95 -20.70
N ARG A 433 -1.56 -17.97 -21.44
CA ARG A 433 -1.59 -17.93 -22.91
C ARG A 433 -3.02 -18.21 -23.39
N LEU A 434 -3.64 -17.21 -24.02
CA LEU A 434 -4.99 -17.31 -24.59
C LEU A 434 -4.98 -17.76 -26.07
N GLY A 435 -3.88 -17.50 -26.77
CA GLY A 435 -3.71 -17.79 -28.19
C GLY A 435 -2.28 -17.54 -28.64
N ALA A 436 -2.03 -17.58 -29.95
CA ALA A 436 -0.69 -17.39 -30.52
C ALA A 436 -0.06 -16.07 -30.08
N ASP A 437 -0.82 -14.96 -30.22
CA ASP A 437 -0.38 -13.60 -29.95
C ASP A 437 -1.23 -12.92 -28.88
N SER A 438 -1.84 -13.72 -27.97
CA SER A 438 -2.78 -13.24 -26.97
C SER A 438 -2.51 -13.85 -25.60
N TYR A 439 -2.40 -12.98 -24.59
CA TYR A 439 -2.07 -13.36 -23.23
C TYR A 439 -2.96 -12.59 -22.23
N ARG A 440 -3.30 -13.23 -21.12
CA ARG A 440 -3.96 -12.57 -19.97
C ARG A 440 -3.02 -12.52 -18.80
N ILE A 441 -2.90 -11.33 -18.20
CA ILE A 441 -2.19 -11.10 -16.96
C ILE A 441 -3.20 -10.87 -15.85
N VAL A 442 -2.95 -11.49 -14.69
CA VAL A 442 -3.67 -11.23 -13.44
C VAL A 442 -2.64 -10.90 -12.37
N THR A 443 -2.80 -9.74 -11.74
CA THR A 443 -1.94 -9.23 -10.66
C THR A 443 -2.77 -8.65 -9.52
N GLY A 444 -2.13 -8.28 -8.40
CA GLY A 444 -2.80 -7.67 -7.26
C GLY A 444 -3.53 -6.37 -7.61
N GLY A 445 -4.71 -6.17 -7.01
CA GLY A 445 -5.50 -4.97 -7.31
C GLY A 445 -4.79 -3.66 -6.94
N ALA A 446 -3.96 -3.65 -5.91
CA ALA A 446 -3.17 -2.48 -5.53
C ALA A 446 -2.03 -2.18 -6.52
N ASP A 447 -1.49 -3.21 -7.17
CA ASP A 447 -0.28 -3.14 -7.98
C ASP A 447 -0.56 -2.93 -9.48
N GLY A 448 -1.78 -3.19 -9.94
CA GLY A 448 -2.12 -3.27 -11.35
C GLY A 448 -1.81 -2.03 -12.18
N ASN A 449 -1.99 -0.83 -11.63
CA ASN A 449 -1.66 0.41 -12.35
C ASN A 449 -0.14 0.56 -12.54
N ARG A 450 0.66 0.28 -11.54
CA ARG A 450 2.13 0.24 -11.61
C ARG A 450 2.60 -0.77 -12.66
N ASP A 451 2.05 -1.98 -12.61
CA ASP A 451 2.44 -3.07 -13.53
C ASP A 451 2.05 -2.70 -14.98
N TRP A 452 0.88 -2.08 -15.17
CA TRP A 452 0.47 -1.54 -16.47
C TRP A 452 1.42 -0.46 -16.97
N VAL A 453 1.81 0.50 -16.12
CA VAL A 453 2.76 1.58 -16.47
C VAL A 453 4.10 0.98 -16.89
N THR A 454 4.60 -0.02 -16.16
CA THR A 454 5.86 -0.72 -16.46
C THR A 454 5.81 -1.37 -17.85
N MET A 455 4.77 -2.13 -18.14
CA MET A 455 4.60 -2.81 -19.43
C MET A 455 4.43 -1.82 -20.59
N ARG A 456 3.59 -0.80 -20.41
CA ARG A 456 3.36 0.26 -21.40
C ARG A 456 4.66 1.01 -21.71
N ASN A 457 5.39 1.44 -20.68
CA ASN A 457 6.63 2.17 -20.86
C ASN A 457 7.66 1.34 -21.64
N TYR A 458 7.82 0.07 -21.29
CA TYR A 458 8.70 -0.83 -22.03
C TYR A 458 8.27 -1.01 -23.50
N ARG A 459 6.98 -1.23 -23.77
CA ARG A 459 6.42 -1.30 -25.12
C ARG A 459 6.74 -0.05 -25.93
N ASP A 460 6.46 1.12 -25.34
CA ASP A 460 6.60 2.41 -26.04
C ASP A 460 8.07 2.75 -26.31
N ASP A 461 8.97 2.46 -25.37
CA ASP A 461 10.40 2.71 -25.51
C ASP A 461 11.06 1.75 -26.55
N THR A 462 10.49 0.57 -26.75
CA THR A 462 10.99 -0.43 -27.68
C THR A 462 10.24 -0.46 -29.02
N GLY A 463 9.10 0.23 -29.11
CA GLY A 463 8.27 0.27 -30.32
C GLY A 463 7.61 -1.06 -30.66
N LEU A 464 7.32 -1.90 -29.65
CA LEU A 464 6.70 -3.21 -29.84
C LEU A 464 5.21 -3.09 -30.19
N ASP A 465 4.75 -3.96 -31.09
CA ASP A 465 3.35 -4.11 -31.45
C ASP A 465 2.68 -5.09 -30.46
N ALA A 466 2.30 -4.54 -29.29
CA ALA A 466 1.66 -5.27 -28.20
C ALA A 466 0.63 -4.35 -27.52
N ASP A 467 -0.64 -4.53 -27.86
CA ASP A 467 -1.73 -3.76 -27.28
C ASP A 467 -2.05 -4.27 -25.87
N ILE A 468 -2.14 -3.34 -24.90
CA ILE A 468 -2.38 -3.65 -23.48
C ILE A 468 -3.78 -3.16 -23.10
N ASN A 469 -4.72 -4.08 -22.99
CA ASN A 469 -6.11 -3.79 -22.68
C ASN A 469 -6.42 -4.07 -21.21
N ILE A 470 -6.72 -3.03 -20.45
CA ILE A 470 -7.16 -3.16 -19.04
C ILE A 470 -8.58 -3.75 -19.06
N ARG A 471 -8.77 -4.90 -18.38
CA ARG A 471 -10.03 -5.63 -18.31
C ARG A 471 -10.60 -5.69 -16.90
N THR A 472 -9.97 -5.00 -15.94
CA THR A 472 -10.33 -5.03 -14.51
C THR A 472 -11.79 -4.68 -14.25
N HIS A 473 -12.37 -3.76 -15.04
CA HIS A 473 -13.76 -3.36 -14.90
C HIS A 473 -14.73 -4.15 -15.79
N ASP A 474 -14.22 -4.95 -16.73
CA ASP A 474 -15.02 -5.75 -17.64
C ASP A 474 -15.22 -7.19 -17.16
N ILE A 475 -14.36 -7.65 -16.26
CA ILE A 475 -14.27 -9.03 -15.79
C ILE A 475 -14.38 -9.05 -14.26
N SER A 476 -15.29 -9.86 -13.76
CA SER A 476 -15.40 -10.18 -12.34
C SER A 476 -14.85 -11.57 -12.06
N THR A 477 -14.30 -11.77 -10.87
CA THR A 477 -13.65 -13.02 -10.49
C THR A 477 -14.25 -13.56 -9.20
N LEU A 478 -14.68 -14.82 -9.25
CA LEU A 478 -15.15 -15.57 -8.09
C LEU A 478 -14.26 -16.80 -7.89
N GLY A 479 -13.54 -16.85 -6.77
CA GLY A 479 -12.75 -18.02 -6.39
C GLY A 479 -13.62 -19.08 -5.74
N LEU A 480 -13.38 -20.36 -6.06
CA LEU A 480 -14.07 -21.52 -5.49
C LEU A 480 -13.04 -22.58 -5.10
N TRP A 481 -12.85 -22.83 -3.81
CA TRP A 481 -11.87 -23.77 -3.29
C TRP A 481 -12.38 -24.61 -2.14
N GLY A 482 -11.73 -25.75 -1.92
CA GLY A 482 -12.00 -26.70 -0.85
C GLY A 482 -12.11 -28.12 -1.37
N PRO A 483 -12.09 -29.14 -0.49
CA PRO A 483 -12.20 -30.54 -0.89
C PRO A 483 -13.49 -30.88 -1.64
N GLU A 484 -14.60 -30.15 -1.38
CA GLU A 484 -15.88 -30.32 -2.05
C GLU A 484 -16.10 -29.37 -3.22
N ALA A 485 -15.12 -28.51 -3.57
CA ALA A 485 -15.27 -27.53 -4.66
C ALA A 485 -15.58 -28.19 -6.01
N LYS A 486 -14.98 -29.35 -6.30
CA LYS A 486 -15.24 -30.14 -7.51
C LYS A 486 -16.69 -30.67 -7.54
N ASN A 487 -17.19 -31.14 -6.43
CA ASN A 487 -18.56 -31.63 -6.32
C ASN A 487 -19.54 -30.46 -6.50
N ALA A 488 -19.27 -29.33 -5.85
CA ALA A 488 -20.11 -28.13 -6.00
C ALA A 488 -20.17 -27.63 -7.46
N LEU A 489 -19.03 -27.50 -8.14
CA LEU A 489 -19.01 -27.08 -9.55
C LEU A 489 -19.64 -28.13 -10.48
N GLY A 490 -19.51 -29.42 -10.15
CA GLY A 490 -20.05 -30.55 -10.88
C GLY A 490 -21.58 -30.60 -10.93
N HIS A 491 -22.29 -29.79 -10.13
CA HIS A 491 -23.74 -29.59 -10.27
C HIS A 491 -24.11 -28.81 -11.55
N PHE A 492 -23.20 -28.05 -12.09
CA PHE A 492 -23.43 -27.10 -13.19
C PHE A 492 -22.70 -27.49 -14.50
N ILE A 493 -21.84 -28.50 -14.48
CA ILE A 493 -21.08 -29.00 -15.64
C ILE A 493 -20.82 -30.49 -15.49
N ASP A 494 -20.53 -31.19 -16.58
CA ASP A 494 -20.10 -32.58 -16.51
C ASP A 494 -18.80 -32.69 -15.69
N PRO A 495 -18.81 -33.49 -14.59
CA PRO A 495 -17.62 -33.64 -13.73
C PRO A 495 -16.37 -34.14 -14.45
N SER A 496 -16.50 -34.77 -15.61
CA SER A 496 -15.35 -35.20 -16.42
C SER A 496 -14.59 -34.02 -17.00
N GLU A 497 -15.28 -32.91 -17.34
CA GLU A 497 -14.64 -31.71 -17.91
C GLU A 497 -13.74 -30.99 -16.91
N ILE A 498 -14.02 -31.14 -15.60
CA ILE A 498 -13.28 -30.53 -14.50
C ILE A 498 -12.41 -31.54 -13.75
N SER A 499 -12.22 -32.75 -14.29
CA SER A 499 -11.28 -33.75 -13.78
C SER A 499 -9.84 -33.28 -13.93
N ILE A 500 -8.92 -33.84 -13.13
CA ILE A 500 -7.50 -33.48 -13.19
C ILE A 500 -6.86 -33.81 -14.53
N ASP A 501 -7.33 -34.84 -15.22
CA ASP A 501 -6.83 -35.26 -16.53
C ASP A 501 -7.26 -34.30 -17.63
N ASN A 502 -8.50 -33.78 -17.57
CA ASN A 502 -9.06 -32.87 -18.58
C ASN A 502 -8.86 -31.38 -18.23
N PHE A 503 -8.55 -31.08 -16.98
CA PHE A 503 -8.28 -29.74 -16.51
C PHE A 503 -7.13 -29.78 -15.48
N PRO A 504 -5.89 -29.93 -15.93
CA PRO A 504 -4.72 -29.98 -15.05
C PRO A 504 -4.50 -28.72 -14.23
N PHE A 505 -3.84 -28.85 -13.08
CA PHE A 505 -3.44 -27.70 -12.26
C PHE A 505 -2.52 -26.73 -13.03
N VAL A 506 -2.66 -25.43 -12.82
CA VAL A 506 -2.00 -24.31 -13.52
C VAL A 506 -2.36 -24.27 -15.00
N THR A 507 -3.61 -24.56 -15.32
CA THR A 507 -4.21 -24.33 -16.66
C THR A 507 -5.51 -23.55 -16.53
N ALA A 508 -5.93 -22.98 -17.65
CA ALA A 508 -7.20 -22.25 -17.75
C ALA A 508 -7.88 -22.57 -19.09
N LYS A 509 -9.21 -22.57 -19.06
CA LYS A 509 -10.04 -22.78 -20.27
C LYS A 509 -11.43 -22.19 -20.08
N TYR A 510 -12.14 -21.99 -21.16
CA TYR A 510 -13.56 -21.63 -21.13
C TYR A 510 -14.42 -22.84 -20.76
N LEU A 511 -15.41 -22.60 -19.90
CA LEU A 511 -16.43 -23.56 -19.48
C LEU A 511 -17.80 -22.90 -19.64
N THR A 512 -18.81 -23.68 -20.07
CA THR A 512 -20.22 -23.27 -20.05
C THR A 512 -20.90 -23.94 -18.86
N LEU A 513 -21.36 -23.14 -17.91
CA LEU A 513 -22.06 -23.62 -16.71
C LEU A 513 -23.58 -23.55 -16.92
N ASN A 514 -24.28 -24.65 -16.56
CA ASN A 514 -25.76 -24.73 -16.59
C ASN A 514 -26.24 -24.48 -15.14
N LEU A 515 -26.55 -23.25 -14.83
CA LEU A 515 -26.90 -22.81 -13.47
C LEU A 515 -28.33 -23.22 -13.07
N SER A 516 -28.64 -23.09 -11.79
CA SER A 516 -30.00 -23.21 -11.24
C SER A 516 -30.99 -22.35 -12.05
N GLY A 517 -32.19 -22.86 -12.25
CA GLY A 517 -33.20 -22.19 -13.09
C GLY A 517 -32.96 -22.31 -14.61
N GLY A 518 -31.95 -23.05 -15.07
CA GLY A 518 -31.67 -23.31 -16.49
C GLY A 518 -30.92 -22.21 -17.22
N LYS A 519 -30.39 -21.22 -16.51
CA LYS A 519 -29.52 -20.19 -17.08
C LYS A 519 -28.17 -20.78 -17.47
N LYS A 520 -27.63 -20.39 -18.62
CA LYS A 520 -26.27 -20.76 -19.06
C LYS A 520 -25.39 -19.56 -19.05
N ILE A 521 -24.19 -19.72 -18.51
CA ILE A 521 -23.15 -18.69 -18.50
C ILE A 521 -21.81 -19.27 -18.97
N ASP A 522 -21.02 -18.46 -19.64
CA ASP A 522 -19.67 -18.82 -20.01
C ASP A 522 -18.69 -18.17 -19.01
N VAL A 523 -17.77 -18.97 -18.49
CA VAL A 523 -16.70 -18.53 -17.60
C VAL A 523 -15.35 -18.94 -18.15
N TRP A 524 -14.36 -18.07 -18.04
CA TRP A 524 -12.97 -18.49 -18.20
C TRP A 524 -12.48 -18.98 -16.84
N ALA A 525 -12.32 -20.28 -16.70
CA ALA A 525 -11.94 -20.92 -15.45
C ALA A 525 -10.43 -21.16 -15.40
N ALA A 526 -9.81 -20.83 -14.29
CA ALA A 526 -8.38 -21.02 -14.04
C ALA A 526 -8.19 -21.97 -12.84
N ARG A 527 -7.55 -23.13 -13.06
CA ARG A 527 -7.27 -24.07 -11.97
C ARG A 527 -5.97 -23.71 -11.26
N ILE A 528 -6.09 -22.83 -10.28
CA ILE A 528 -5.00 -22.29 -9.47
C ILE A 528 -5.46 -22.11 -8.02
N SER A 529 -4.53 -21.99 -7.07
CA SER A 529 -4.88 -21.79 -5.67
C SER A 529 -3.86 -20.93 -4.94
N TYR A 530 -4.34 -19.95 -4.19
CA TYR A 530 -3.59 -19.17 -3.23
C TYR A 530 -3.98 -19.50 -1.78
N VAL A 531 -4.99 -20.36 -1.60
CA VAL A 531 -5.53 -20.78 -0.28
C VAL A 531 -5.10 -22.19 0.15
N GLY A 532 -4.35 -22.89 -0.70
CA GLY A 532 -3.83 -24.22 -0.37
C GLY A 532 -4.82 -25.37 -0.51
N GLU A 533 -6.00 -25.13 -1.08
CA GLU A 533 -7.00 -26.16 -1.42
C GLU A 533 -7.16 -26.25 -2.95
N SER A 534 -7.70 -27.38 -3.44
CA SER A 534 -8.04 -27.55 -4.84
C SER A 534 -9.25 -26.69 -5.21
N GLY A 535 -9.26 -26.17 -6.45
CA GLY A 535 -10.38 -25.37 -6.93
C GLY A 535 -10.04 -24.49 -8.12
N TRP A 536 -10.82 -23.46 -8.34
CA TRP A 536 -10.76 -22.61 -9.52
C TRP A 536 -11.03 -21.14 -9.18
N GLU A 537 -10.42 -20.26 -9.98
CA GLU A 537 -10.88 -18.89 -10.17
C GLU A 537 -11.79 -18.86 -11.39
N LEU A 538 -13.01 -18.38 -11.22
CA LEU A 538 -14.04 -18.29 -12.26
C LEU A 538 -14.14 -16.82 -12.68
N TYR A 539 -13.75 -16.55 -13.91
CA TYR A 539 -13.77 -15.21 -14.51
C TYR A 539 -14.96 -15.11 -15.46
N LEU A 540 -15.80 -14.11 -15.25
CA LEU A 540 -16.99 -13.87 -16.05
C LEU A 540 -17.08 -12.39 -16.40
N ASN A 541 -17.87 -12.06 -17.43
CA ASN A 541 -18.14 -10.66 -17.73
C ASN A 541 -18.75 -9.96 -16.52
N ASN A 542 -18.41 -8.71 -16.31
CA ASN A 542 -18.92 -7.91 -15.19
C ASN A 542 -20.40 -7.54 -15.41
N ASP A 543 -21.27 -8.56 -15.43
CA ASP A 543 -22.71 -8.48 -15.59
C ASP A 543 -23.39 -8.89 -14.28
N SER A 544 -24.24 -8.01 -13.76
CA SER A 544 -24.88 -8.22 -12.47
C SER A 544 -25.83 -9.43 -12.45
N GLU A 545 -26.49 -9.72 -13.57
CA GLU A 545 -27.45 -10.84 -13.65
C GLU A 545 -26.73 -12.18 -13.71
N ASP A 546 -25.66 -12.28 -14.51
CA ASP A 546 -24.85 -13.50 -14.62
C ASP A 546 -24.06 -13.75 -13.34
N GLY A 547 -23.48 -12.69 -12.77
CA GLY A 547 -22.75 -12.76 -11.51
C GLY A 547 -23.61 -13.23 -10.34
N LEU A 548 -24.78 -12.62 -10.14
CA LEU A 548 -25.71 -13.02 -9.09
C LEU A 548 -26.22 -14.45 -9.31
N ALA A 549 -26.53 -14.85 -10.54
CA ALA A 549 -26.97 -16.20 -10.84
C ALA A 549 -25.92 -17.25 -10.49
N LEU A 550 -24.64 -16.99 -10.78
CA LEU A 550 -23.55 -17.87 -10.38
C LEU A 550 -23.40 -17.94 -8.86
N TYR A 551 -23.38 -16.78 -8.21
CA TYR A 551 -23.21 -16.69 -6.76
C TYR A 551 -24.33 -17.43 -6.02
N ASP A 552 -25.58 -17.18 -6.40
CA ASP A 552 -26.76 -17.81 -5.79
C ASP A 552 -26.80 -19.32 -6.04
N SER A 553 -26.48 -19.77 -7.26
CA SER A 553 -26.41 -21.21 -7.58
C SER A 553 -25.36 -21.93 -6.72
N LEU A 554 -24.21 -21.30 -6.45
CA LEU A 554 -23.19 -21.87 -5.55
C LEU A 554 -23.66 -21.89 -4.09
N LEU A 555 -24.37 -20.85 -3.63
CA LEU A 555 -25.01 -20.87 -2.29
C LEU A 555 -26.04 -22.00 -2.15
N GLU A 556 -26.88 -22.24 -3.17
CA GLU A 556 -27.89 -23.29 -3.17
C GLU A 556 -27.29 -24.69 -3.02
N VAL A 557 -26.11 -24.95 -3.57
CA VAL A 557 -25.41 -26.24 -3.43
C VAL A 557 -24.52 -26.31 -2.18
N GLY A 558 -24.61 -25.32 -1.30
CA GLY A 558 -23.98 -25.33 0.03
C GLY A 558 -22.56 -24.78 0.09
N VAL A 559 -22.10 -24.06 -0.95
CA VAL A 559 -20.79 -23.37 -0.89
C VAL A 559 -20.86 -22.23 0.12
N VAL A 560 -19.88 -22.13 0.99
CA VAL A 560 -19.81 -21.11 2.04
C VAL A 560 -19.27 -19.80 1.45
N PRO A 561 -19.92 -18.64 1.63
CA PRO A 561 -19.32 -17.36 1.32
C PRO A 561 -18.18 -17.08 2.32
N VAL A 562 -17.01 -16.77 1.81
CA VAL A 562 -15.78 -16.59 2.58
C VAL A 562 -15.17 -15.21 2.29
N GLY A 563 -14.82 -14.48 3.33
CA GLY A 563 -14.27 -13.15 3.18
C GLY A 563 -12.78 -13.13 2.81
N ILE A 564 -12.35 -11.94 2.34
CA ILE A 564 -10.97 -11.73 1.90
C ILE A 564 -9.93 -11.88 3.02
N GLU A 565 -10.33 -11.74 4.30
CA GLU A 565 -9.45 -11.97 5.44
C GLU A 565 -8.89 -13.41 5.44
N THR A 566 -9.74 -14.36 5.11
CA THR A 566 -9.32 -15.75 4.97
C THR A 566 -8.35 -15.96 3.81
N TYR A 567 -8.62 -15.36 2.64
CA TYR A 567 -7.77 -15.50 1.44
C TYR A 567 -6.41 -14.82 1.61
N ALA A 568 -6.43 -13.53 1.92
CA ALA A 568 -5.24 -12.70 1.90
C ALA A 568 -4.35 -12.86 3.15
N ASN A 569 -4.90 -13.39 4.24
CA ASN A 569 -4.16 -13.52 5.50
C ASN A 569 -4.05 -14.98 5.95
N SER A 570 -5.07 -15.56 6.57
CA SER A 570 -4.90 -16.80 7.31
C SER A 570 -4.53 -18.02 6.42
N ARG A 571 -5.17 -18.18 5.25
CA ARG A 571 -4.90 -19.33 4.35
C ARG A 571 -3.56 -19.23 3.64
N ARG A 572 -3.24 -18.06 3.05
CA ARG A 572 -1.98 -17.91 2.33
C ARG A 572 -0.77 -18.00 3.28
N LEU A 573 -0.90 -17.51 4.54
CA LEU A 573 0.19 -17.55 5.53
C LEU A 573 0.53 -18.96 5.97
N GLU A 574 -0.45 -19.83 6.19
CA GLU A 574 -0.16 -21.22 6.55
C GLU A 574 0.49 -22.01 5.41
N LYS A 575 0.32 -21.54 4.17
CA LYS A 575 1.04 -22.01 2.98
C LYS A 575 2.38 -21.31 2.76
N SER A 576 2.70 -20.32 3.57
CA SER A 576 3.87 -19.44 3.38
C SER A 576 3.89 -18.78 2.00
N PHE A 577 2.73 -18.48 1.41
CA PHE A 577 2.63 -17.74 0.15
C PHE A 577 2.86 -16.26 0.40
N ARG A 578 3.60 -15.63 -0.50
CA ARG A 578 4.01 -14.22 -0.41
C ARG A 578 2.93 -13.31 -0.95
N LEU A 579 2.90 -12.09 -0.44
CA LEU A 579 2.03 -11.02 -0.90
C LEU A 579 2.90 -9.86 -1.40
N GLN A 580 2.66 -9.41 -2.64
CA GLN A 580 3.31 -8.22 -3.19
C GLN A 580 2.94 -6.99 -2.36
N GLY A 581 3.89 -6.09 -2.15
CA GLY A 581 3.73 -4.90 -1.31
C GLY A 581 3.80 -5.15 0.20
N ALA A 582 3.88 -6.43 0.63
CA ALA A 582 4.10 -6.80 2.03
C ALA A 582 5.34 -7.69 2.19
N ASP A 583 5.32 -8.89 1.59
CA ASP A 583 6.43 -9.85 1.67
C ASP A 583 7.39 -9.74 0.48
N LEU A 584 6.94 -9.17 -0.62
CA LEU A 584 7.71 -8.93 -1.85
C LEU A 584 7.74 -7.43 -2.16
N GLU A 585 8.93 -6.92 -2.35
CA GLU A 585 9.22 -5.53 -2.73
C GLU A 585 10.63 -5.44 -3.33
N THR A 586 10.97 -4.32 -3.97
CA THR A 586 12.27 -4.18 -4.65
C THR A 586 13.48 -4.13 -3.70
N ASN A 587 13.28 -3.92 -2.39
CA ASN A 587 14.35 -4.00 -1.39
C ASN A 587 14.95 -5.41 -1.27
N TYR A 588 14.23 -6.45 -1.71
CA TYR A 588 14.64 -7.84 -1.63
C TYR A 588 14.61 -8.51 -3.00
N ASN A 589 15.67 -9.26 -3.30
CA ASN A 589 15.73 -10.00 -4.56
C ASN A 589 15.00 -11.36 -4.47
N ALA A 590 14.80 -11.99 -5.61
CA ALA A 590 14.05 -13.25 -5.70
C ALA A 590 14.67 -14.39 -4.86
N CYS A 591 15.99 -14.41 -4.62
CA CYS A 591 16.66 -15.40 -3.79
C CYS A 591 16.41 -15.14 -2.29
N GLU A 592 16.48 -13.89 -1.87
CA GLU A 592 16.15 -13.48 -0.50
C GLU A 592 14.68 -13.75 -0.17
N SER A 593 13.78 -13.51 -1.13
CA SER A 593 12.33 -13.76 -0.99
C SER A 593 11.94 -15.23 -1.19
N ALA A 594 12.91 -16.09 -1.57
CA ALA A 594 12.74 -17.52 -1.82
C ALA A 594 11.65 -17.82 -2.87
N ILE A 595 11.57 -16.99 -3.92
CA ILE A 595 10.70 -17.21 -5.09
C ILE A 595 11.50 -17.54 -6.34
N GLU A 596 12.83 -17.57 -6.27
CA GLU A 596 13.69 -17.91 -7.39
C GLU A 596 13.32 -19.27 -8.00
N ARG A 597 13.30 -19.32 -9.33
CA ARG A 597 13.00 -20.55 -10.07
C ARG A 597 14.21 -21.50 -10.05
N ARG A 598 13.95 -22.81 -10.04
CA ARG A 598 15.02 -23.82 -10.09
C ARG A 598 15.91 -23.65 -11.32
N LEU A 599 15.29 -23.34 -12.46
CA LEU A 599 15.99 -23.12 -13.74
C LEU A 599 15.76 -21.70 -14.20
N VAL A 600 16.81 -21.03 -14.63
CA VAL A 600 16.76 -19.74 -15.29
C VAL A 600 16.65 -19.99 -16.80
N LYS A 601 15.73 -19.30 -17.46
CA LYS A 601 15.56 -19.43 -18.92
C LYS A 601 16.78 -18.91 -19.68
N ALA A 602 17.03 -19.49 -20.86
CA ALA A 602 18.15 -19.07 -21.71
C ALA A 602 17.94 -17.68 -22.33
N ALA A 603 16.69 -17.34 -22.70
CA ALA A 603 16.33 -16.02 -23.20
C ALA A 603 16.67 -14.92 -22.20
N ASP A 604 16.96 -13.74 -22.70
CA ASP A 604 17.21 -12.58 -21.86
C ASP A 604 15.92 -12.07 -21.19
N PHE A 605 16.05 -11.43 -20.04
CA PHE A 605 14.95 -10.76 -19.33
C PHE A 605 15.46 -9.63 -18.48
N HIS A 606 14.59 -8.70 -18.14
CA HIS A 606 14.89 -7.55 -17.31
C HIS A 606 15.43 -7.96 -15.93
N GLY A 607 16.55 -7.40 -15.49
CA GLY A 607 17.22 -7.76 -14.23
C GLY A 607 17.98 -9.10 -14.25
N LYS A 608 18.12 -9.80 -15.41
CA LYS A 608 18.74 -11.13 -15.49
C LYS A 608 20.17 -11.16 -14.96
N ALA A 609 21.01 -10.19 -15.30
CA ALA A 609 22.40 -10.15 -14.88
C ALA A 609 22.51 -10.12 -13.35
N ALA A 610 21.76 -9.24 -12.69
CA ALA A 610 21.69 -9.16 -11.24
C ALA A 610 21.10 -10.43 -10.62
N HIS A 611 20.03 -10.96 -11.20
CA HIS A 611 19.42 -12.22 -10.74
C HIS A 611 20.40 -13.40 -10.77
N LEU A 612 21.22 -13.52 -11.80
CA LEU A 612 22.24 -14.56 -11.88
C LEU A 612 23.34 -14.36 -10.82
N ALA A 613 23.81 -13.12 -10.63
CA ALA A 613 24.78 -12.79 -9.57
C ALA A 613 24.24 -13.17 -8.18
N HIS A 614 23.01 -12.81 -7.88
CA HIS A 614 22.36 -13.14 -6.59
C HIS A 614 22.20 -14.66 -6.34
N ARG A 615 22.16 -15.46 -7.39
CA ARG A 615 22.10 -16.93 -7.26
C ARG A 615 23.46 -17.55 -6.90
N GLU A 616 24.54 -16.88 -7.23
CA GLU A 616 25.92 -17.30 -6.92
C GLU A 616 26.36 -16.77 -5.56
N GLU A 617 25.78 -15.65 -5.11
CA GLU A 617 26.09 -15.03 -3.83
C GLU A 617 25.27 -15.64 -2.68
N GLN A 618 25.74 -15.42 -1.46
CA GLN A 618 24.95 -15.75 -0.29
C GLN A 618 23.97 -14.60 -0.02
N PRO A 619 22.66 -14.87 0.17
CA PRO A 619 21.69 -13.82 0.45
C PRO A 619 22.01 -13.13 1.78
N SER A 620 21.85 -11.80 1.83
CA SER A 620 22.02 -11.00 3.05
C SER A 620 20.93 -11.28 4.08
N ALA A 621 19.72 -11.53 3.62
CA ALA A 621 18.58 -11.92 4.43
C ALA A 621 17.78 -13.01 3.72
N ILE A 622 16.94 -13.73 4.45
CA ILE A 622 16.04 -14.73 3.88
C ILE A 622 14.66 -14.55 4.52
N LEU A 623 13.62 -14.57 3.69
CA LEU A 623 12.25 -14.58 4.17
C LEU A 623 11.98 -15.87 4.93
N CYS A 624 11.54 -15.74 6.18
CA CYS A 624 11.26 -16.84 7.08
C CYS A 624 9.78 -16.85 7.46
N THR A 625 9.25 -18.06 7.69
CA THR A 625 7.94 -18.25 8.32
C THR A 625 8.14 -18.70 9.75
N MET A 626 7.57 -17.99 10.69
CA MET A 626 7.70 -18.17 12.12
C MET A 626 6.33 -18.39 12.75
N THR A 627 6.28 -19.01 13.92
CA THR A 627 5.05 -19.12 14.71
C THR A 627 5.27 -18.58 16.11
N LEU A 628 4.27 -17.91 16.66
CA LEU A 628 4.27 -17.54 18.07
C LEU A 628 4.15 -18.81 18.91
N ASP A 629 5.00 -18.92 19.95
CA ASP A 629 5.15 -20.17 20.73
C ASP A 629 4.01 -20.35 21.73
N ASP A 630 3.63 -19.26 22.41
CA ASP A 630 2.52 -19.23 23.34
C ASP A 630 1.77 -17.92 23.15
N LEU A 631 0.62 -18.01 22.49
CA LEU A 631 -0.33 -16.93 22.42
C LEU A 631 -1.48 -17.28 23.39
N ASN A 632 -1.42 -16.78 24.60
CA ASN A 632 -2.56 -16.85 25.49
C ASN A 632 -3.64 -15.90 25.01
N VAL A 633 -4.39 -16.34 24.01
CA VAL A 633 -5.39 -15.57 23.27
C VAL A 633 -6.63 -15.27 24.10
N SER A 634 -6.83 -15.98 25.22
CA SER A 634 -7.95 -15.78 26.14
C SER A 634 -7.63 -14.88 27.33
N GLY A 635 -6.41 -14.39 27.46
CA GLY A 635 -6.03 -13.47 28.52
C GLY A 635 -6.43 -12.04 28.21
N LYS A 636 -7.06 -11.34 29.17
CA LYS A 636 -7.41 -9.91 29.11
C LYS A 636 -6.21 -8.99 28.93
N GLY A 637 -5.14 -9.28 28.46
CA GLY A 637 -3.96 -8.45 28.27
C GLY A 637 -3.21 -8.77 27.00
N SER A 638 -3.49 -9.93 26.43
CA SER A 638 -2.86 -10.37 25.18
C SER A 638 -3.59 -9.77 24.00
N ARG A 639 -2.85 -9.26 23.04
CA ARG A 639 -3.37 -8.75 21.76
C ARG A 639 -2.89 -9.63 20.63
N TYR A 640 -3.73 -9.79 19.61
CA TYR A 640 -3.32 -10.41 18.37
C TYR A 640 -2.44 -9.43 17.58
N PRO A 641 -1.15 -9.76 17.34
CA PRO A 641 -0.30 -8.88 16.55
C PRO A 641 -0.81 -8.75 15.12
N VAL A 642 -0.85 -7.51 14.63
CA VAL A 642 -1.18 -7.16 13.24
C VAL A 642 -0.24 -6.04 12.77
N GLY A 643 -0.04 -5.93 11.45
CA GLY A 643 0.82 -4.90 10.85
C GLY A 643 2.31 -5.24 10.94
N ILE A 644 3.16 -4.22 10.81
CA ILE A 644 4.62 -4.34 10.83
C ILE A 644 5.11 -4.15 12.26
N SER A 645 5.90 -5.10 12.75
CA SER A 645 6.43 -5.09 14.12
C SER A 645 7.89 -5.53 14.17
N PRO A 646 8.71 -4.97 15.08
CA PRO A 646 10.11 -5.36 15.22
C PRO A 646 10.26 -6.82 15.65
N ILE A 647 11.18 -7.52 15.02
CA ILE A 647 11.66 -8.83 15.43
C ILE A 647 12.93 -8.63 16.26
N ILE A 648 13.02 -9.25 17.42
CA ILE A 648 14.13 -9.09 18.36
C ILE A 648 14.82 -10.46 18.53
N ASP A 649 16.16 -10.47 18.56
CA ASP A 649 16.92 -11.64 19.03
C ASP A 649 17.04 -11.57 20.57
N PRO A 650 16.43 -12.49 21.32
CA PRO A 650 16.50 -12.48 22.78
C PRO A 650 17.92 -12.63 23.33
N ALA A 651 18.85 -13.18 22.54
CA ALA A 651 20.24 -13.33 22.97
C ALA A 651 20.99 -12.00 23.04
N THR A 652 20.61 -11.03 22.25
CA THR A 652 21.23 -9.70 22.21
C THR A 652 20.32 -8.60 22.75
N GLY A 653 19.00 -8.80 22.76
CA GLY A 653 18.00 -7.80 23.05
C GLY A 653 17.80 -6.78 21.94
N GLU A 654 18.39 -6.98 20.76
CA GLU A 654 18.42 -6.03 19.64
C GLU A 654 17.61 -6.56 18.45
N VAL A 655 17.19 -5.61 17.57
CA VAL A 655 16.64 -5.92 16.25
C VAL A 655 17.77 -6.38 15.35
N PRO A 656 17.78 -7.61 14.82
CA PRO A 656 18.81 -8.07 13.90
C PRO A 656 18.85 -7.19 12.64
N ILE A 657 20.09 -6.94 12.17
CA ILE A 657 20.36 -6.13 10.97
C ILE A 657 21.20 -6.98 10.02
N ASP A 658 20.78 -7.06 8.77
CA ASP A 658 21.51 -7.80 7.75
C ASP A 658 22.75 -7.05 7.23
N SER A 659 23.53 -7.69 6.38
CA SER A 659 24.76 -7.11 5.83
C SER A 659 24.55 -5.88 4.93
N LYS A 660 23.28 -5.63 4.49
CA LYS A 660 22.89 -4.43 3.73
C LYS A 660 22.31 -3.33 4.64
N GLY A 661 22.27 -3.53 5.95
CA GLY A 661 21.78 -2.57 6.93
C GLY A 661 20.26 -2.58 7.12
N ARG A 662 19.52 -3.58 6.57
CA ARG A 662 18.07 -3.69 6.71
C ARG A 662 17.72 -4.36 8.04
N ARG A 663 16.74 -3.80 8.74
CA ARG A 663 16.30 -4.28 10.06
C ARG A 663 15.23 -5.36 9.91
N SER A 664 15.29 -6.39 10.76
CA SER A 664 14.28 -7.44 10.80
C SER A 664 12.97 -6.94 11.38
N CYS A 665 11.89 -7.08 10.60
CA CYS A 665 10.53 -6.82 11.03
C CYS A 665 9.58 -7.86 10.42
N SER A 666 8.38 -7.99 10.99
CA SER A 666 7.33 -8.77 10.35
C SER A 666 6.85 -8.07 9.08
N THR A 667 6.61 -8.84 8.04
CA THR A 667 6.02 -8.37 6.79
C THR A 667 4.53 -8.71 6.73
N SER A 668 4.17 -9.88 7.24
CA SER A 668 2.79 -10.36 7.31
C SER A 668 2.59 -11.20 8.57
N MET A 669 1.38 -11.14 9.13
CA MET A 669 1.02 -11.98 10.27
C MET A 669 -0.49 -12.16 10.42
N SER A 670 -0.92 -13.35 10.84
CA SER A 670 -2.31 -13.65 11.22
C SER A 670 -2.38 -14.94 12.02
N TYR A 671 -3.48 -15.12 12.74
CA TYR A 671 -3.83 -16.43 13.29
C TYR A 671 -4.28 -17.36 12.17
N CYS A 672 -3.77 -18.59 12.16
CA CYS A 672 -4.06 -19.63 11.16
C CYS A 672 -4.78 -20.81 11.83
N PRO A 673 -6.10 -20.90 11.68
CA PRO A 673 -6.96 -21.86 12.40
C PRO A 673 -6.62 -23.33 12.14
N SER A 674 -6.26 -23.71 10.89
CA SER A 674 -5.97 -25.12 10.55
C SER A 674 -4.79 -25.69 11.35
N ILE A 675 -3.80 -24.85 11.62
CA ILE A 675 -2.58 -25.25 12.39
C ILE A 675 -2.61 -24.74 13.82
N LYS A 676 -3.66 -23.99 14.20
CA LYS A 676 -3.86 -23.41 15.55
C LYS A 676 -2.66 -22.60 16.05
N LYS A 677 -2.04 -21.83 15.15
CA LYS A 677 -0.87 -21.01 15.42
C LYS A 677 -1.05 -19.59 14.87
N HIS A 678 -0.45 -18.62 15.54
CA HIS A 678 -0.24 -17.31 14.94
C HIS A 678 1.03 -17.36 14.10
N VAL A 679 0.89 -17.13 12.81
CA VAL A 679 1.99 -17.18 11.83
C VAL A 679 2.49 -15.78 11.56
N VAL A 680 3.80 -15.63 11.50
CA VAL A 680 4.51 -14.38 11.21
C VAL A 680 5.50 -14.66 10.07
N MET A 681 5.48 -13.82 9.04
CA MET A 681 6.52 -13.79 8.02
C MET A 681 7.43 -12.58 8.24
N GLY A 682 8.70 -12.69 7.89
CA GLY A 682 9.66 -11.61 7.99
C GLY A 682 11.06 -12.01 7.53
N TYR A 683 11.83 -11.03 7.11
CA TYR A 683 13.21 -11.24 6.68
C TYR A 683 14.15 -11.27 7.87
N LEU A 684 15.00 -12.31 7.92
CA LEU A 684 16.04 -12.47 8.93
C LEU A 684 17.42 -12.46 8.25
N PRO A 685 18.44 -11.84 8.87
CA PRO A 685 19.82 -12.04 8.46
C PRO A 685 20.13 -13.53 8.31
N LYS A 686 20.87 -13.87 7.27
CA LYS A 686 21.16 -15.27 6.95
C LYS A 686 21.76 -16.05 8.12
N GLU A 687 22.60 -15.40 8.91
CA GLU A 687 23.34 -15.99 10.04
C GLU A 687 22.42 -16.53 11.14
N ILE A 688 21.22 -15.95 11.27
CA ILE A 688 20.22 -16.36 12.27
C ILE A 688 18.98 -17.02 11.65
N ALA A 689 18.88 -17.06 10.34
CA ALA A 689 17.78 -17.70 9.62
C ALA A 689 17.93 -19.22 9.65
N ALA A 690 17.50 -19.86 10.72
CA ALA A 690 17.58 -21.32 10.89
C ALA A 690 16.31 -21.87 11.54
N PRO A 691 15.77 -23.00 11.06
CA PRO A 691 14.63 -23.66 11.72
C PRO A 691 14.95 -23.95 13.18
N GLY A 692 14.00 -23.66 14.07
CA GLY A 692 14.17 -23.82 15.53
C GLY A 692 14.86 -22.63 16.22
N LYS A 693 15.29 -21.59 15.50
CA LYS A 693 15.83 -20.37 16.12
C LYS A 693 14.70 -19.66 16.88
N SER A 694 14.93 -19.42 18.17
CA SER A 694 14.04 -18.64 19.02
C SER A 694 14.28 -17.15 18.82
N LEU A 695 13.21 -16.40 18.64
CA LEU A 695 13.15 -14.96 18.47
C LEU A 695 11.98 -14.41 19.31
N SER A 696 11.76 -13.11 19.30
CA SER A 696 10.56 -12.50 19.85
C SER A 696 10.02 -11.41 18.95
N LEU A 697 8.70 -11.30 18.90
CA LEU A 697 7.99 -10.22 18.25
C LEU A 697 7.66 -9.16 19.30
N HIS A 698 8.01 -7.90 19.05
CA HIS A 698 7.57 -6.80 19.88
C HIS A 698 6.27 -6.22 19.33
N TYR A 699 5.20 -6.41 20.08
CA TYR A 699 3.91 -5.81 19.83
C TYR A 699 3.38 -5.23 21.16
N PHE A 700 2.43 -4.34 21.14
CA PHE A 700 1.91 -3.79 22.39
C PHE A 700 0.84 -4.71 23.00
N ASN A 701 0.80 -4.76 24.33
CA ASN A 701 -0.27 -5.36 25.13
C ASN A 701 -1.05 -4.23 25.85
N GLU A 702 -1.93 -4.57 26.79
CA GLU A 702 -2.68 -3.60 27.59
C GLU A 702 -1.79 -2.62 28.38
N ASN A 703 -0.56 -3.04 28.71
CA ASN A 703 0.42 -2.21 29.42
C ASN A 703 1.33 -1.42 28.48
N GLY A 704 1.22 -1.62 27.17
CA GLY A 704 1.99 -0.93 26.14
C GLY A 704 3.31 -1.59 25.74
N ASP A 705 3.71 -2.72 26.35
CA ASP A 705 4.94 -3.46 26.08
C ASP A 705 4.71 -4.97 26.07
N GLY A 706 4.32 -5.51 24.94
CA GLY A 706 4.18 -6.94 24.73
C GLY A 706 5.42 -7.53 24.06
N ILE A 707 5.94 -8.61 24.60
CA ILE A 707 6.99 -9.43 24.01
C ILE A 707 6.42 -10.83 23.81
N TYR A 708 6.34 -11.23 22.53
CA TYR A 708 5.76 -12.52 22.14
C TYR A 708 6.86 -13.45 21.65
N PRO A 709 7.20 -14.51 22.41
CA PRO A 709 8.17 -15.52 21.96
C PRO A 709 7.71 -16.19 20.67
N MET A 710 8.62 -16.36 19.74
CA MET A 710 8.35 -17.05 18.47
C MET A 710 9.52 -17.90 18.02
N THR A 711 9.22 -18.90 17.20
CA THR A 711 10.21 -19.85 16.66
C THR A 711 10.14 -19.87 15.14
N VAL A 712 11.30 -19.85 14.50
CA VAL A 712 11.45 -20.01 13.05
C VAL A 712 11.07 -21.44 12.68
N GLN A 713 10.08 -21.61 11.82
CA GLN A 713 9.60 -22.90 11.33
C GLN A 713 10.17 -23.22 9.95
N ILE A 714 10.13 -22.23 9.04
CA ILE A 714 10.56 -22.39 7.65
C ILE A 714 11.51 -21.25 7.29
N VAL A 715 12.61 -21.61 6.66
CA VAL A 715 13.55 -20.67 6.04
C VAL A 715 13.39 -20.77 4.53
N GLY A 716 12.93 -19.70 3.91
CA GLY A 716 12.68 -19.66 2.48
C GLY A 716 11.45 -20.46 2.04
N LYS A 717 11.64 -21.47 1.18
CA LYS A 717 10.55 -22.27 0.61
C LYS A 717 10.03 -23.32 1.58
N GLY A 718 8.73 -23.45 1.68
CA GLY A 718 8.06 -24.44 2.52
C GLY A 718 6.61 -24.08 2.78
N SER A 719 5.91 -24.92 3.53
CA SER A 719 4.53 -24.71 3.93
C SER A 719 4.28 -25.38 5.29
N LEU A 720 3.56 -24.68 6.15
CA LEU A 720 3.12 -25.24 7.45
C LEU A 720 1.89 -26.16 7.29
N TYR A 721 1.05 -25.85 6.31
CA TYR A 721 -0.14 -26.62 5.99
C TYR A 721 0.05 -27.34 4.66
N ASP A 722 -0.28 -28.63 4.60
CA ASP A 722 -0.13 -29.46 3.40
C ASP A 722 1.22 -29.28 2.70
N PRO A 723 2.34 -29.62 3.37
CA PRO A 723 3.70 -29.35 2.88
C PRO A 723 4.03 -30.04 1.56
N ASN A 724 3.34 -31.14 1.24
CA ASN A 724 3.50 -31.88 -0.01
C ASN A 724 2.61 -31.39 -1.15
N ASN A 725 1.73 -30.43 -0.90
CA ASN A 725 0.72 -29.92 -1.85
C ASN A 725 -0.21 -31.03 -2.39
N GLU A 726 -0.61 -31.95 -1.56
CA GLU A 726 -1.52 -33.06 -1.92
C GLU A 726 -2.94 -32.54 -2.10
N LYS A 727 -3.40 -31.65 -1.20
CA LYS A 727 -4.72 -31.04 -1.26
C LYS A 727 -4.90 -30.09 -2.45
N VAL A 728 -3.90 -29.28 -2.76
CA VAL A 728 -3.94 -28.35 -3.91
C VAL A 728 -4.06 -29.09 -5.24
N ARG A 729 -3.52 -30.32 -5.32
CA ARG A 729 -3.45 -31.11 -6.54
C ARG A 729 -4.55 -32.18 -6.65
N SER A 730 -5.39 -32.32 -5.62
CA SER A 730 -6.46 -33.31 -5.59
C SER A 730 -7.59 -33.07 -6.59
#